data_98508dc135a20d1c4603575da5f74db4
#
_entry.id   98508dc135a20d1c4603575da5f74db4
#
_cell.length_a   1.000
_cell.length_b   1.000
_cell.length_c   1.000
_cell.angle_alpha   90.00
_cell.angle_beta   90.00
_cell.angle_gamma   90.00
#
_symmetry.space_group_name_H-M   'P 1'
#
loop_
_entity.id
_entity.type
_entity.pdbx_description
1 polymer ?
#
loop_
_entity_poly.entity_id
_entity_poly.type
_entity_poly.pdbx_seq_one_letter_code
_entity_poly.pdbx_strand_id
1 'polypeptide(L)'
;MKKIKNLILTISIVYIAQGYAQDNVETAALWPFDEQLGIYPSCVISDLSDNDYPLVLGPGGQIVPGKFGNSLEPIEHPKIEYPEDDNVKFGLKALPVPEGRMMEPMNWMNANFCALMTSGENHLRKQVGFVHPTETALNLGQFNWTVEFWYQPTRSSPDNGVVFEIGEGPRGENQKITQLLLDSEEHAFLLVNQPGNVILRIPSDPEISNHLSGDWYHLAFVYDDTEGQLIHFVNGERQTLPERCSIIALSRGEEDYMSIGRDGLWNNPLPGKIDELRFSKGKRYQENFPPPESFSYIVKDEKPVKKVSGKKLLFVDNEVPILLENRKHLFLDDVLIVENKNITFSVNPPKMAERVIENIKGPFRKHLNVIEDDDGLLRIYNAVDDDYLAVRTSEDGINWEVPDLPNGYYKDKTNIVLHESTGMGVVFIDPNASPEERWKYISDYHRRGVFLYHSADGWSFKRYKIPVLPFRSGSQANLFYDDQRQLYVAYHRSDFTKTLSGDTERTFVMTETADLIKPWPFKPVSQEKSLEMAMSHRVHDLHPWYLDNGPLTPMGFSFEYPNIFGPDDSIDPRETDIYVPKAMKYPWAEDTYLAFPVVYFHYEESTPLTRVILMDPDRGRGSGPIETQVATSRDGIHWKRFPRPVYIGNGQHENWPVNQAYMAHGMIRRGDEIWQYYFGTEIYHSTWSKDKSKSAVYRVVQRFDGFISADSPYEKEGYLITKPLIFAGNRLVLNIDTDATGYAQVGFLDEDGQPIPGFTVDDCVFINGDFIETEVEWFPNWRDFPSMEGKKIEELEPYKKEFRFSKDVSALQGKVVQVVFRMRGSKLYSMQFMER
;
A
#
# COMPACT_ATOMS: atom_id res chain seq x y z
N MET A 1 -48.34 -24.83 24.15
CA MET A 1 -47.31 -23.93 23.58
C MET A 1 -45.89 -24.08 24.19
N LYS A 2 -45.69 -24.30 25.48
CA LYS A 2 -44.36 -24.52 26.08
C LYS A 2 -43.65 -25.84 25.66
N LYS A 3 -44.38 -26.91 25.36
CA LYS A 3 -43.78 -28.19 24.91
C LYS A 3 -43.31 -28.18 23.44
N ILE A 4 -43.92 -27.35 22.59
CA ILE A 4 -43.51 -27.22 21.17
C ILE A 4 -42.26 -26.37 21.04
N LYS A 5 -42.09 -25.33 21.89
CA LYS A 5 -40.82 -24.52 21.88
C LYS A 5 -39.60 -25.32 22.30
N ASN A 6 -39.74 -26.25 23.26
CA ASN A 6 -38.59 -27.07 23.66
C ASN A 6 -38.23 -28.15 22.62
N LEU A 7 -39.20 -28.61 21.80
CA LEU A 7 -38.91 -29.56 20.73
C LEU A 7 -38.18 -28.92 19.54
N ILE A 8 -38.55 -27.69 19.20
CA ILE A 8 -37.88 -26.94 18.14
C ILE A 8 -36.44 -26.53 18.57
N LEU A 9 -36.25 -26.16 19.84
CA LEU A 9 -34.92 -25.82 20.37
C LEU A 9 -34.01 -27.06 20.45
N THR A 10 -34.54 -28.23 20.76
CA THR A 10 -33.77 -29.48 20.82
C THR A 10 -33.38 -29.99 19.42
N ILE A 11 -34.28 -29.82 18.44
CA ILE A 11 -33.97 -30.18 17.04
C ILE A 11 -32.92 -29.20 16.44
N SER A 12 -33.02 -27.89 16.75
CA SER A 12 -31.99 -26.92 16.31
C SER A 12 -30.62 -27.17 16.95
N ILE A 13 -30.57 -27.59 18.22
CA ILE A 13 -29.33 -27.91 18.92
C ILE A 13 -28.72 -29.23 18.40
N VAL A 14 -29.53 -30.22 17.98
CA VAL A 14 -29.01 -31.46 17.38
C VAL A 14 -28.47 -31.22 15.96
N TYR A 15 -29.10 -30.34 15.18
CA TYR A 15 -28.54 -29.96 13.86
C TYR A 15 -27.26 -29.12 13.96
N ILE A 16 -27.13 -28.24 14.94
CA ILE A 16 -25.89 -27.48 15.20
C ILE A 16 -24.78 -28.41 15.74
N ALA A 17 -25.14 -29.41 16.57
CA ALA A 17 -24.12 -30.36 17.08
C ALA A 17 -23.59 -31.34 16.03
N GLN A 18 -24.33 -31.65 14.95
CA GLN A 18 -23.80 -32.49 13.85
C GLN A 18 -22.93 -31.73 12.88
N GLY A 19 -23.08 -30.40 12.75
CA GLY A 19 -22.17 -29.57 11.98
C GLY A 19 -20.81 -29.39 12.65
N TYR A 20 -20.75 -29.36 13.98
CA TYR A 20 -19.50 -29.15 14.75
C TYR A 20 -18.60 -30.38 14.91
N ALA A 21 -19.05 -31.58 14.55
CA ALA A 21 -18.22 -32.79 14.65
C ALA A 21 -17.18 -32.94 13.51
N GLN A 22 -17.24 -32.08 12.48
CA GLN A 22 -16.34 -32.10 11.32
C GLN A 22 -15.14 -31.17 11.45
N ASP A 23 -15.12 -30.25 12.41
CA ASP A 23 -14.08 -29.20 12.54
C ASP A 23 -12.79 -29.64 13.24
N ASN A 24 -12.66 -30.88 13.64
CA ASN A 24 -11.46 -31.37 14.37
C ASN A 24 -10.37 -32.00 13.48
N VAL A 25 -10.51 -31.93 12.15
CA VAL A 25 -9.49 -32.42 11.21
C VAL A 25 -8.62 -31.26 10.76
N GLU A 26 -7.31 -31.40 10.99
CA GLU A 26 -6.33 -30.37 10.63
C GLU A 26 -6.35 -30.07 9.12
N THR A 27 -6.50 -28.79 8.75
CA THR A 27 -6.34 -28.33 7.39
C THR A 27 -4.86 -28.13 7.11
N ALA A 28 -4.30 -28.95 6.23
CA ALA A 28 -2.88 -28.89 5.86
C ALA A 28 -2.61 -27.77 4.86
N ALA A 29 -3.51 -27.55 3.92
CA ALA A 29 -3.50 -26.40 3.00
C ALA A 29 -4.92 -26.10 2.50
N LEU A 30 -5.19 -24.84 2.20
CA LEU A 30 -6.44 -24.37 1.60
C LEU A 30 -6.16 -23.20 0.65
N TRP A 31 -6.35 -23.39 -0.63
CA TRP A 31 -6.25 -22.37 -1.66
C TRP A 31 -7.65 -22.05 -2.20
N PRO A 32 -8.24 -20.89 -1.83
CA PRO A 32 -9.56 -20.51 -2.30
C PRO A 32 -9.56 -19.97 -3.72
N PHE A 33 -8.39 -19.53 -4.23
CA PHE A 33 -8.22 -18.86 -5.54
C PHE A 33 -8.97 -17.53 -5.67
N ASP A 34 -9.25 -16.87 -4.55
CA ASP A 34 -10.00 -15.64 -4.47
C ASP A 34 -9.17 -14.37 -4.79
N GLU A 35 -7.90 -14.54 -5.16
CA GLU A 35 -7.07 -13.43 -5.55
C GLU A 35 -7.69 -12.67 -6.70
N GLN A 36 -7.71 -11.34 -6.57
CA GLN A 36 -8.04 -10.49 -7.71
C GLN A 36 -6.89 -10.52 -8.70
N LEU A 37 -7.13 -11.10 -9.86
CA LEU A 37 -6.07 -11.21 -10.78
C LEU A 37 -6.18 -10.43 -11.98
N GLY A 38 -5.11 -9.94 -12.07
CA GLY A 38 -4.45 -9.68 -13.30
C GLY A 38 -3.80 -10.90 -13.85
N ILE A 39 -2.68 -10.76 -14.29
CA ILE A 39 -2.02 -11.59 -15.23
C ILE A 39 -0.71 -11.97 -14.64
N TYR A 40 -0.34 -13.24 -14.87
CA TYR A 40 1.04 -13.62 -14.78
C TYR A 40 1.94 -12.51 -15.38
N PRO A 41 3.07 -12.15 -14.74
CA PRO A 41 3.67 -12.88 -13.62
C PRO A 41 3.39 -12.28 -12.22
N SER A 42 2.25 -11.74 -11.97
CA SER A 42 1.98 -10.89 -10.80
C SER A 42 1.28 -11.58 -9.63
N CYS A 43 1.02 -12.87 -9.68
CA CYS A 43 0.21 -13.51 -8.65
C CYS A 43 0.87 -14.65 -7.90
N VAL A 44 0.74 -14.51 -6.59
CA VAL A 44 0.94 -15.61 -5.64
C VAL A 44 -0.42 -15.95 -5.07
N ILE A 45 -0.79 -17.22 -5.16
CA ILE A 45 -2.02 -17.77 -4.59
C ILE A 45 -1.75 -18.08 -3.11
N SER A 46 -2.54 -17.50 -2.23
CA SER A 46 -2.36 -17.62 -0.79
C SER A 46 -2.98 -18.89 -0.24
N ASP A 47 -2.27 -19.56 0.67
CA ASP A 47 -2.80 -20.64 1.49
C ASP A 47 -3.45 -20.05 2.75
N LEU A 48 -4.72 -20.35 3.00
CA LEU A 48 -5.46 -19.87 4.17
C LEU A 48 -5.24 -20.75 5.42
N SER A 49 -4.56 -21.91 5.30
CA SER A 49 -4.18 -22.72 6.45
C SER A 49 -3.14 -22.02 7.33
N ASP A 50 -2.87 -22.59 8.50
CA ASP A 50 -1.83 -22.08 9.39
C ASP A 50 -0.40 -22.36 8.89
N ASN A 51 -0.25 -23.24 7.87
CA ASN A 51 1.05 -23.63 7.33
C ASN A 51 1.63 -22.63 6.32
N ASP A 52 0.80 -21.78 5.71
CA ASP A 52 1.20 -20.74 4.75
C ASP A 52 2.01 -21.28 3.55
N TYR A 53 1.45 -22.25 2.82
CA TYR A 53 2.05 -22.86 1.63
C TYR A 53 1.57 -22.15 0.34
N PRO A 54 2.22 -21.07 -0.10
CA PRO A 54 1.77 -20.35 -1.28
C PRO A 54 2.07 -21.08 -2.57
N LEU A 55 1.21 -20.88 -3.57
CA LEU A 55 1.44 -21.28 -4.95
C LEU A 55 1.79 -20.06 -5.80
N VAL A 56 2.54 -20.27 -6.87
CA VAL A 56 2.79 -19.27 -7.89
C VAL A 56 1.90 -19.57 -9.09
N LEU A 57 1.09 -18.61 -9.49
CA LEU A 57 0.31 -18.71 -10.73
C LEU A 57 1.26 -18.58 -11.94
N GLY A 58 1.16 -19.54 -12.83
CA GLY A 58 1.95 -19.59 -14.06
C GLY A 58 1.22 -19.07 -15.29
N PRO A 59 1.94 -18.98 -16.43
CA PRO A 59 1.35 -18.57 -17.70
C PRO A 59 0.23 -19.50 -18.20
N GLY A 60 0.27 -20.75 -17.80
CA GLY A 60 -0.74 -21.76 -18.12
C GLY A 60 -1.97 -21.75 -17.22
N GLY A 61 -2.12 -20.76 -16.34
CA GLY A 61 -3.26 -20.60 -15.46
C GLY A 61 -3.83 -19.18 -15.47
N GLN A 62 -5.10 -19.07 -15.17
CA GLN A 62 -5.77 -17.78 -14.93
C GLN A 62 -6.76 -17.90 -13.79
N ILE A 63 -7.03 -16.78 -13.13
CA ILE A 63 -8.11 -16.69 -12.14
C ILE A 63 -9.32 -16.07 -12.83
N VAL A 64 -10.44 -16.67 -12.64
CA VAL A 64 -11.71 -16.34 -13.30
C VAL A 64 -12.83 -16.44 -12.28
N PRO A 65 -14.04 -15.87 -12.55
CA PRO A 65 -15.15 -16.05 -11.66
C PRO A 65 -15.42 -17.52 -11.34
N GLY A 66 -15.52 -17.84 -10.05
CA GLY A 66 -15.71 -19.16 -9.49
C GLY A 66 -17.11 -19.40 -8.94
N LYS A 67 -17.22 -20.42 -8.06
CA LYS A 67 -18.43 -20.73 -7.31
C LYS A 67 -18.55 -19.83 -6.09
N PHE A 68 -17.45 -19.61 -5.38
CA PHE A 68 -17.36 -18.81 -4.17
C PHE A 68 -16.29 -17.72 -4.33
N GLY A 69 -16.56 -16.70 -5.13
CA GLY A 69 -15.59 -15.69 -5.48
C GLY A 69 -14.91 -15.98 -6.81
N ASN A 70 -13.63 -16.29 -6.79
CA ASN A 70 -12.85 -16.65 -7.98
C ASN A 70 -12.43 -18.13 -7.97
N SER A 71 -11.87 -18.60 -9.07
CA SER A 71 -11.42 -19.97 -9.28
C SER A 71 -10.20 -20.03 -10.19
N LEU A 72 -9.41 -21.09 -10.11
CA LEU A 72 -8.29 -21.37 -10.99
C LEU A 72 -8.78 -22.11 -12.24
N GLU A 73 -8.42 -21.58 -13.43
CA GLU A 73 -8.66 -22.23 -14.73
C GLU A 73 -7.33 -22.42 -15.46
N PRO A 74 -6.94 -23.66 -15.81
CA PRO A 74 -5.82 -23.92 -16.70
C PRO A 74 -6.13 -23.44 -18.12
N ILE A 75 -5.19 -22.74 -18.73
CA ILE A 75 -5.31 -22.20 -20.10
C ILE A 75 -4.09 -22.54 -20.93
N GLU A 76 -4.24 -22.54 -22.24
CA GLU A 76 -3.12 -22.60 -23.15
C GLU A 76 -2.51 -21.20 -23.31
N HIS A 77 -1.27 -21.07 -22.88
CA HIS A 77 -0.53 -19.82 -23.07
C HIS A 77 0.05 -19.77 -24.48
N PRO A 78 -0.20 -18.72 -25.25
CA PRO A 78 0.46 -18.54 -26.55
C PRO A 78 1.97 -18.39 -26.33
N LYS A 79 2.75 -19.13 -27.12
CA LYS A 79 4.21 -18.99 -27.09
C LYS A 79 4.60 -17.60 -27.54
N ILE A 80 5.47 -16.97 -26.76
CA ILE A 80 6.00 -15.67 -27.10
C ILE A 80 7.23 -15.89 -27.98
N GLU A 81 7.16 -15.38 -29.21
CA GLU A 81 8.31 -15.39 -30.12
C GLU A 81 9.15 -14.13 -29.87
N TYR A 82 10.37 -14.36 -29.49
CA TYR A 82 11.35 -13.28 -29.27
C TYR A 82 12.17 -13.05 -30.54
N PRO A 83 12.57 -11.82 -30.84
CA PRO A 83 13.50 -11.55 -31.92
C PRO A 83 14.78 -12.36 -31.80
N GLU A 84 15.31 -12.85 -32.90
CA GLU A 84 16.55 -13.67 -32.90
C GLU A 84 17.81 -12.87 -32.55
N ASP A 85 17.79 -11.54 -32.69
CA ASP A 85 18.91 -10.66 -32.33
C ASP A 85 18.93 -10.39 -30.84
N ASP A 86 19.91 -10.94 -30.13
CA ASP A 86 20.08 -10.76 -28.68
C ASP A 86 20.29 -9.29 -28.27
N ASN A 87 20.84 -8.44 -29.15
CA ASN A 87 20.96 -7.00 -28.90
C ASN A 87 19.62 -6.27 -28.98
N VAL A 88 18.70 -6.77 -29.81
CA VAL A 88 17.33 -6.27 -29.88
C VAL A 88 16.50 -6.84 -28.75
N LYS A 89 16.66 -8.14 -28.45
CA LYS A 89 15.93 -8.80 -27.35
C LYS A 89 16.11 -8.08 -26.01
N PHE A 90 17.28 -7.51 -25.79
CA PHE A 90 17.64 -6.99 -24.47
C PHE A 90 18.07 -5.54 -24.46
N GLY A 91 18.16 -4.87 -25.63
CA GLY A 91 18.63 -3.50 -25.78
C GLY A 91 20.02 -3.22 -25.15
N LEU A 92 20.79 -4.25 -24.88
CA LEU A 92 22.07 -4.19 -24.18
C LEU A 92 23.20 -3.83 -25.14
N LYS A 93 23.41 -2.55 -25.36
CA LYS A 93 24.64 -2.12 -26.01
C LYS A 93 25.85 -1.94 -25.03
N ALA A 94 25.68 -2.07 -23.74
CA ALA A 94 26.65 -1.52 -22.80
C ALA A 94 27.17 -2.43 -21.67
N LEU A 95 26.62 -3.59 -21.38
CA LEU A 95 27.11 -4.44 -20.29
C LEU A 95 27.25 -5.90 -20.74
N PRO A 96 28.43 -6.53 -20.53
CA PRO A 96 28.55 -7.97 -20.73
C PRO A 96 27.69 -8.67 -19.67
N VAL A 97 26.65 -9.32 -20.11
CA VAL A 97 25.83 -10.15 -19.25
C VAL A 97 26.53 -11.50 -19.09
N PRO A 98 26.66 -12.01 -17.87
CA PRO A 98 27.23 -13.33 -17.66
C PRO A 98 26.46 -14.39 -18.45
N GLU A 99 27.21 -15.19 -19.21
CA GLU A 99 26.70 -16.31 -20.00
C GLU A 99 25.79 -17.18 -19.13
N GLY A 100 24.57 -17.46 -19.57
CA GLY A 100 23.61 -18.35 -18.91
C GLY A 100 22.55 -17.67 -18.01
N ARG A 101 22.71 -16.43 -17.57
CA ARG A 101 21.72 -15.81 -16.65
C ARG A 101 20.48 -15.17 -17.32
N MET A 102 20.59 -14.85 -18.61
CA MET A 102 19.52 -14.12 -19.31
C MET A 102 18.44 -14.98 -19.95
N MET A 103 18.75 -16.23 -20.21
CA MET A 103 17.78 -17.13 -20.85
C MET A 103 16.72 -17.68 -19.88
N GLU A 104 17.02 -17.71 -18.58
CA GLU A 104 16.11 -18.29 -17.59
C GLU A 104 14.78 -17.53 -17.40
N PRO A 105 14.74 -16.19 -17.33
CA PRO A 105 13.47 -15.48 -17.17
C PRO A 105 12.57 -15.60 -18.39
N MET A 106 13.15 -15.68 -19.59
CA MET A 106 12.40 -15.80 -20.83
C MET A 106 11.89 -17.24 -21.01
N ASN A 107 12.65 -18.24 -20.59
CA ASN A 107 12.15 -19.61 -20.49
C ASN A 107 10.95 -19.70 -19.54
N TRP A 108 10.95 -18.88 -18.51
CA TRP A 108 9.89 -18.75 -17.56
C TRP A 108 8.59 -18.23 -18.16
N MET A 109 8.66 -17.19 -18.98
CA MET A 109 7.51 -16.58 -19.67
C MET A 109 6.90 -17.53 -20.69
N ASN A 110 7.64 -18.54 -21.15
CA ASN A 110 7.16 -19.64 -22.00
C ASN A 110 6.85 -20.91 -21.22
N ALA A 111 7.02 -20.92 -19.90
CA ALA A 111 6.71 -22.05 -19.05
C ALA A 111 5.17 -22.15 -18.87
N ASN A 112 4.58 -23.20 -19.35
CA ASN A 112 3.13 -23.36 -19.41
C ASN A 112 2.55 -24.03 -18.15
N PHE A 113 3.10 -23.77 -16.95
CA PHE A 113 2.53 -24.30 -15.70
C PHE A 113 1.30 -23.47 -15.28
N CYS A 114 0.38 -24.09 -14.56
CA CYS A 114 -0.83 -23.43 -14.07
C CYS A 114 -0.59 -22.83 -12.67
N ALA A 115 -0.47 -23.65 -11.63
CA ALA A 115 -0.08 -23.19 -10.30
C ALA A 115 0.99 -24.12 -9.73
N LEU A 116 2.06 -23.57 -9.17
CA LEU A 116 3.27 -24.31 -8.80
C LEU A 116 3.81 -23.93 -7.43
N MET A 117 4.22 -24.92 -6.67
CA MET A 117 5.07 -24.83 -5.49
C MET A 117 6.30 -25.70 -5.72
N THR A 118 7.49 -25.22 -5.38
CA THR A 118 8.73 -25.99 -5.58
C THR A 118 9.82 -25.62 -4.58
N SER A 119 10.65 -26.58 -4.24
CA SER A 119 11.86 -26.40 -3.45
C SER A 119 13.11 -26.13 -4.30
N GLY A 120 13.02 -26.25 -5.63
CA GLY A 120 14.14 -26.08 -6.56
C GLY A 120 14.82 -24.71 -6.49
N GLU A 121 16.13 -24.65 -6.79
CA GLU A 121 16.92 -23.39 -6.78
C GLU A 121 16.66 -22.45 -7.96
N ASN A 122 15.45 -22.43 -8.47
CA ASN A 122 15.06 -21.49 -9.51
C ASN A 122 14.65 -20.13 -8.93
N HIS A 123 14.37 -19.16 -9.78
CA HIS A 123 13.99 -17.81 -9.38
C HIS A 123 12.67 -17.74 -8.58
N LEU A 124 11.79 -18.73 -8.69
CA LEU A 124 10.56 -18.85 -7.90
C LEU A 124 10.85 -19.00 -6.42
N ARG A 125 11.83 -19.80 -6.09
CA ARG A 125 12.23 -20.11 -4.72
C ARG A 125 12.58 -18.86 -3.91
N LYS A 126 13.32 -17.93 -4.50
CA LYS A 126 13.74 -16.69 -3.80
C LYS A 126 12.59 -15.79 -3.45
N GLN A 127 11.39 -16.02 -3.99
CA GLN A 127 10.28 -15.11 -3.91
C GLN A 127 9.13 -15.57 -3.04
N VAL A 128 8.76 -16.82 -3.13
CA VAL A 128 7.61 -17.36 -2.39
C VAL A 128 8.01 -18.15 -1.14
N GLY A 129 9.31 -18.26 -0.86
CA GLY A 129 9.85 -19.07 0.21
C GLY A 129 10.06 -20.52 -0.22
N PHE A 130 10.75 -21.26 0.65
CA PHE A 130 11.07 -22.66 0.44
C PHE A 130 9.96 -23.50 1.01
N VAL A 131 9.29 -24.26 0.16
CA VAL A 131 8.44 -25.34 0.62
C VAL A 131 8.91 -26.61 -0.07
N HIS A 132 9.28 -27.63 0.71
CA HIS A 132 9.44 -28.97 0.25
C HIS A 132 8.10 -29.69 0.39
N PRO A 133 7.26 -29.80 -0.66
CA PRO A 133 5.95 -30.44 -0.53
C PRO A 133 6.05 -31.86 0.02
N THR A 134 7.13 -32.57 -0.28
CA THR A 134 7.38 -33.93 0.21
C THR A 134 7.69 -34.00 1.71
N GLU A 135 8.06 -32.92 2.36
CA GLU A 135 8.26 -32.82 3.82
C GLU A 135 7.04 -32.32 4.58
N THR A 136 5.94 -32.03 3.89
CA THR A 136 4.70 -31.50 4.47
C THR A 136 3.59 -32.54 4.50
N ALA A 137 2.45 -32.18 5.10
CA ALA A 137 1.23 -32.97 5.06
C ALA A 137 0.57 -33.02 3.66
N LEU A 138 1.14 -32.34 2.65
CA LEU A 138 0.76 -32.47 1.25
C LEU A 138 1.26 -33.78 0.65
N ASN A 139 2.33 -34.38 1.20
CA ASN A 139 2.88 -35.66 0.78
C ASN A 139 1.96 -36.82 1.24
N LEU A 140 1.00 -37.15 0.41
CA LEU A 140 -0.04 -38.13 0.70
C LEU A 140 0.54 -39.53 0.86
N GLY A 141 0.50 -40.06 2.07
CA GLY A 141 0.93 -41.42 2.39
C GLY A 141 1.13 -41.59 3.90
N GLN A 142 0.98 -42.84 4.38
CA GLN A 142 1.21 -43.26 5.77
C GLN A 142 0.40 -42.53 6.83
N PHE A 143 -0.70 -41.87 6.47
CA PHE A 143 -1.70 -41.28 7.38
C PHE A 143 -3.05 -41.13 6.67
N ASN A 144 -4.09 -40.98 7.46
CA ASN A 144 -5.41 -40.61 6.92
C ASN A 144 -5.38 -39.19 6.36
N TRP A 145 -5.96 -39.02 5.16
CA TRP A 145 -6.04 -37.70 4.56
C TRP A 145 -7.36 -37.47 3.82
N THR A 146 -7.69 -36.22 3.56
CA THR A 146 -8.80 -35.82 2.71
C THR A 146 -8.31 -34.74 1.76
N VAL A 147 -8.59 -34.90 0.47
CA VAL A 147 -8.42 -33.88 -0.57
C VAL A 147 -9.78 -33.59 -1.14
N GLU A 148 -10.17 -32.33 -1.18
CA GLU A 148 -11.49 -31.94 -1.66
C GLU A 148 -11.43 -30.58 -2.35
N PHE A 149 -12.33 -30.35 -3.31
CA PHE A 149 -12.41 -29.14 -4.10
C PHE A 149 -13.76 -29.04 -4.80
N TRP A 150 -14.07 -27.81 -5.27
CA TRP A 150 -15.15 -27.63 -6.22
C TRP A 150 -14.59 -27.64 -7.63
N TYR A 151 -15.27 -28.36 -8.54
CA TYR A 151 -14.87 -28.51 -9.93
C TYR A 151 -16.02 -28.16 -10.87
N GLN A 152 -15.74 -27.33 -11.89
CA GLN A 152 -16.68 -27.03 -12.97
C GLN A 152 -16.06 -27.48 -14.31
N PRO A 153 -16.59 -28.52 -14.97
CA PRO A 153 -16.18 -28.88 -16.32
C PRO A 153 -16.54 -27.76 -17.29
N THR A 154 -15.60 -27.25 -18.08
CA THR A 154 -15.82 -26.13 -19.01
C THR A 154 -15.45 -26.43 -20.45
N ARG A 155 -14.72 -27.52 -20.69
CA ARG A 155 -14.24 -27.93 -22.02
C ARG A 155 -14.40 -29.42 -22.21
N SER A 156 -14.80 -29.85 -23.41
CA SER A 156 -14.57 -31.23 -23.84
C SER A 156 -13.11 -31.37 -24.26
N SER A 157 -12.33 -32.15 -23.56
CA SER A 157 -10.97 -32.54 -23.98
C SER A 157 -10.93 -34.04 -24.13
N PRO A 158 -10.33 -34.56 -25.20
CA PRO A 158 -10.05 -35.99 -25.29
C PRO A 158 -8.88 -36.45 -24.43
N ASP A 159 -8.16 -35.50 -23.82
CA ASP A 159 -6.95 -35.74 -23.07
C ASP A 159 -7.19 -35.79 -21.56
N ASN A 160 -6.30 -36.50 -20.85
CA ASN A 160 -6.31 -36.61 -19.40
C ASN A 160 -5.98 -35.24 -18.75
N GLY A 161 -6.76 -34.83 -17.75
CA GLY A 161 -6.57 -33.55 -17.07
C GLY A 161 -6.07 -33.73 -15.64
N VAL A 162 -4.96 -33.12 -15.28
CA VAL A 162 -4.35 -33.20 -13.94
C VAL A 162 -4.95 -32.22 -12.98
N VAL A 163 -5.50 -32.74 -11.87
CA VAL A 163 -5.95 -31.90 -10.73
C VAL A 163 -4.74 -31.40 -9.95
N PHE A 164 -3.90 -32.33 -9.48
CA PHE A 164 -2.63 -32.01 -8.85
C PHE A 164 -1.61 -33.14 -9.07
N GLU A 165 -0.35 -32.78 -9.00
CA GLU A 165 0.79 -33.70 -9.00
C GLU A 165 1.84 -33.24 -7.98
N ILE A 166 2.35 -34.19 -7.19
CA ILE A 166 3.47 -33.98 -6.27
C ILE A 166 4.59 -34.93 -6.74
N GLY A 167 5.81 -34.37 -6.87
CA GLY A 167 6.95 -35.16 -7.36
C GLY A 167 8.20 -35.00 -6.51
N GLU A 168 9.03 -36.05 -6.46
CA GLU A 168 10.32 -36.02 -5.74
C GLU A 168 11.34 -35.08 -6.40
N GLY A 169 11.14 -34.67 -7.66
CA GLY A 169 12.02 -33.76 -8.44
C GLY A 169 13.38 -34.39 -8.80
N PRO A 170 14.18 -33.72 -9.68
CA PRO A 170 13.72 -32.70 -10.61
C PRO A 170 12.73 -33.27 -11.63
N ARG A 171 11.90 -32.40 -12.22
CA ARG A 171 10.86 -32.79 -13.17
C ARG A 171 11.48 -33.47 -14.41
N GLY A 172 10.99 -34.66 -14.76
CA GLY A 172 11.51 -35.39 -15.91
C GLY A 172 10.98 -36.80 -16.01
N GLU A 173 11.47 -37.55 -17.03
CA GLU A 173 11.18 -38.95 -17.21
C GLU A 173 11.78 -39.80 -16.06
N ASN A 174 11.04 -40.77 -15.54
CA ASN A 174 11.40 -41.62 -14.41
C ASN A 174 11.32 -41.01 -13.00
N GLN A 175 10.61 -39.96 -12.84
CA GLN A 175 10.36 -39.31 -11.55
C GLN A 175 9.27 -40.07 -10.78
N LYS A 176 9.42 -40.20 -9.47
CA LYS A 176 8.35 -40.72 -8.62
C LYS A 176 7.36 -39.60 -8.30
N ILE A 177 6.07 -39.90 -8.50
CA ILE A 177 4.98 -38.94 -8.31
C ILE A 177 3.83 -39.55 -7.52
N THR A 178 3.04 -38.61 -6.89
CA THR A 178 1.67 -38.87 -6.48
C THR A 178 0.78 -37.88 -7.21
N GLN A 179 -0.19 -38.38 -7.98
CA GLN A 179 -0.98 -37.57 -8.88
C GLN A 179 -2.47 -37.93 -8.81
N LEU A 180 -3.34 -36.94 -8.85
CA LEU A 180 -4.77 -37.11 -9.12
C LEU A 180 -5.07 -36.52 -10.48
N LEU A 181 -5.58 -37.33 -11.40
CA LEU A 181 -5.97 -36.89 -12.73
C LEU A 181 -7.37 -37.37 -13.11
N LEU A 182 -8.02 -36.70 -14.03
CA LEU A 182 -9.27 -37.04 -14.65
C LEU A 182 -8.98 -37.69 -16.02
N ASP A 183 -9.36 -38.97 -16.17
CA ASP A 183 -9.31 -39.70 -17.44
C ASP A 183 -10.67 -39.55 -18.13
N SER A 184 -10.71 -38.81 -19.23
CA SER A 184 -11.93 -38.53 -19.96
C SER A 184 -12.39 -39.71 -20.84
N GLU A 185 -11.51 -40.60 -21.28
CA GLU A 185 -11.87 -41.76 -22.05
C GLU A 185 -12.51 -42.86 -21.18
N GLU A 186 -11.98 -43.00 -19.97
CA GLU A 186 -12.46 -44.01 -19.04
C GLU A 186 -13.53 -43.53 -18.06
N HIS A 187 -13.91 -42.24 -18.13
CA HIS A 187 -14.84 -41.61 -17.20
C HIS A 187 -14.50 -41.88 -15.72
N ALA A 188 -13.23 -41.65 -15.38
CA ALA A 188 -12.75 -41.95 -14.04
C ALA A 188 -11.70 -40.92 -13.55
N PHE A 189 -11.63 -40.73 -12.25
CA PHE A 189 -10.43 -40.17 -11.65
C PHE A 189 -9.41 -41.27 -11.42
N LEU A 190 -8.15 -41.02 -11.71
CA LEU A 190 -7.06 -41.91 -11.42
C LEU A 190 -6.18 -41.33 -10.33
N LEU A 191 -6.02 -42.03 -9.21
CA LEU A 191 -4.99 -41.75 -8.22
C LEU A 191 -3.76 -42.60 -8.54
N VAL A 192 -2.69 -41.96 -8.94
CA VAL A 192 -1.43 -42.56 -9.26
C VAL A 192 -0.43 -42.36 -8.12
N ASN A 193 0.10 -43.41 -7.54
CA ASN A 193 1.19 -43.34 -6.56
C ASN A 193 2.32 -44.28 -6.98
N GLN A 194 3.33 -43.76 -7.61
CA GLN A 194 4.42 -44.55 -8.16
C GLN A 194 5.30 -45.23 -7.09
N PRO A 195 5.60 -44.62 -5.91
CA PRO A 195 6.33 -45.32 -4.87
C PRO A 195 5.64 -46.60 -4.42
N GLY A 196 4.30 -46.62 -4.40
CA GLY A 196 3.47 -47.78 -4.04
C GLY A 196 3.10 -48.69 -5.20
N ASN A 197 3.47 -48.33 -6.45
CA ASN A 197 2.99 -48.96 -7.68
C ASN A 197 1.45 -49.05 -7.74
N VAL A 198 0.78 -48.00 -7.31
CA VAL A 198 -0.68 -47.91 -7.24
C VAL A 198 -1.17 -47.06 -8.40
N ILE A 199 -2.12 -47.60 -9.16
CA ILE A 199 -3.02 -46.83 -10.05
C ILE A 199 -4.41 -47.22 -9.65
N LEU A 200 -5.09 -46.33 -8.94
CA LEU A 200 -6.42 -46.57 -8.42
C LEU A 200 -7.44 -45.85 -9.30
N ARG A 201 -8.30 -46.62 -9.94
CA ARG A 201 -9.39 -46.07 -10.75
C ARG A 201 -10.62 -45.81 -9.90
N ILE A 202 -11.08 -44.58 -9.93
CA ILE A 202 -12.24 -44.05 -9.19
C ILE A 202 -13.29 -43.69 -10.22
N PRO A 203 -14.37 -44.49 -10.42
CA PRO A 203 -15.41 -44.17 -11.39
C PRO A 203 -15.99 -42.77 -11.16
N SER A 204 -16.16 -42.01 -12.23
CA SER A 204 -16.75 -40.68 -12.22
C SER A 204 -18.07 -40.67 -13.01
N ASP A 205 -18.98 -39.80 -12.64
CA ASP A 205 -20.17 -39.57 -13.45
C ASP A 205 -19.81 -39.09 -14.86
N PRO A 206 -20.40 -39.66 -15.91
CA PRO A 206 -20.20 -39.19 -17.29
C PRO A 206 -20.46 -37.68 -17.47
N GLU A 207 -21.36 -37.09 -16.71
CA GLU A 207 -21.59 -35.63 -16.77
C GLU A 207 -20.38 -34.84 -16.30
N ILE A 208 -19.64 -35.35 -15.31
CA ILE A 208 -18.38 -34.73 -14.83
C ILE A 208 -17.28 -34.92 -15.86
N SER A 209 -17.11 -36.14 -16.36
CA SER A 209 -16.02 -36.51 -17.27
C SER A 209 -16.22 -36.04 -18.71
N ASN A 210 -17.46 -35.91 -19.16
CA ASN A 210 -17.76 -35.41 -20.51
C ASN A 210 -17.72 -33.86 -20.64
N HIS A 211 -17.52 -33.13 -19.55
CA HIS A 211 -17.33 -31.69 -19.53
C HIS A 211 -18.46 -30.84 -20.14
N LEU A 212 -19.68 -31.32 -20.15
CA LEU A 212 -20.80 -30.70 -20.86
C LEU A 212 -21.80 -29.98 -19.97
N SER A 213 -21.83 -30.26 -18.65
CA SER A 213 -22.90 -29.74 -17.80
C SER A 213 -22.74 -28.26 -17.44
N GLY A 214 -21.51 -27.77 -17.32
CA GLY A 214 -21.24 -26.42 -16.83
C GLY A 214 -21.61 -26.18 -15.36
N ASP A 215 -22.03 -27.25 -14.63
CA ASP A 215 -22.39 -27.19 -13.23
C ASP A 215 -21.17 -27.39 -12.33
N TRP A 216 -21.27 -26.89 -11.09
CA TRP A 216 -20.24 -27.09 -10.08
C TRP A 216 -20.49 -28.35 -9.28
N TYR A 217 -19.47 -29.19 -9.14
CA TYR A 217 -19.49 -30.42 -8.36
C TYR A 217 -18.52 -30.30 -7.18
N HIS A 218 -18.98 -30.64 -5.98
CA HIS A 218 -18.08 -30.87 -4.85
C HIS A 218 -17.51 -32.28 -4.95
N LEU A 219 -16.20 -32.38 -5.00
CA LEU A 219 -15.46 -33.65 -5.06
C LEU A 219 -14.62 -33.82 -3.79
N ALA A 220 -14.72 -34.96 -3.12
CA ALA A 220 -13.89 -35.26 -1.97
C ALA A 220 -13.34 -36.69 -2.06
N PHE A 221 -12.06 -36.82 -1.81
CA PHE A 221 -11.28 -38.08 -1.79
C PHE A 221 -10.75 -38.24 -0.37
N VAL A 222 -11.20 -39.30 0.31
CA VAL A 222 -10.84 -39.60 1.70
C VAL A 222 -10.09 -40.92 1.77
N TYR A 223 -8.84 -40.89 2.21
CA TYR A 223 -8.04 -42.07 2.38
C TYR A 223 -7.98 -42.54 3.84
N ASP A 224 -8.29 -43.83 4.05
CA ASP A 224 -8.16 -44.51 5.32
C ASP A 224 -6.91 -45.40 5.27
N ASP A 225 -5.85 -44.96 5.89
CA ASP A 225 -4.56 -45.68 5.90
C ASP A 225 -4.68 -47.01 6.68
N THR A 226 -5.52 -47.09 7.70
CA THR A 226 -5.72 -48.29 8.51
C THR A 226 -6.36 -49.42 7.72
N GLU A 227 -7.36 -49.06 6.91
CA GLU A 227 -8.07 -50.03 6.06
C GLU A 227 -7.47 -50.14 4.65
N GLY A 228 -6.56 -49.26 4.28
CA GLY A 228 -6.01 -49.12 2.93
C GLY A 228 -7.08 -48.80 1.89
N GLN A 229 -8.04 -47.96 2.24
CA GLN A 229 -9.20 -47.67 1.39
C GLN A 229 -9.28 -46.20 1.05
N LEU A 230 -9.61 -45.92 -0.21
CA LEU A 230 -10.01 -44.58 -0.66
C LEU A 230 -11.53 -44.54 -0.81
N ILE A 231 -12.16 -43.54 -0.22
CA ILE A 231 -13.58 -43.23 -0.34
C ILE A 231 -13.73 -41.97 -1.17
N HIS A 232 -14.57 -42.01 -2.17
CA HIS A 232 -14.89 -40.88 -3.01
C HIS A 232 -16.32 -40.36 -2.76
N PHE A 233 -16.50 -39.06 -2.75
CA PHE A 233 -17.78 -38.38 -2.63
C PHE A 233 -17.98 -37.39 -3.78
N VAL A 234 -19.15 -37.39 -4.36
CA VAL A 234 -19.63 -36.41 -5.33
C VAL A 234 -20.83 -35.69 -4.72
N ASN A 235 -20.76 -34.37 -4.59
CA ASN A 235 -21.78 -33.55 -3.93
C ASN A 235 -22.19 -34.09 -2.55
N GLY A 236 -21.22 -34.65 -1.81
CA GLY A 236 -21.42 -35.24 -0.50
C GLY A 236 -22.03 -36.62 -0.49
N GLU A 237 -22.36 -37.20 -1.64
CA GLU A 237 -22.84 -38.58 -1.76
C GLU A 237 -21.68 -39.52 -2.01
N ARG A 238 -21.59 -40.57 -1.17
CA ARG A 238 -20.55 -41.62 -1.23
C ARG A 238 -20.72 -42.43 -2.50
N GLN A 239 -19.65 -42.54 -3.28
CA GLN A 239 -19.58 -43.34 -4.48
C GLN A 239 -19.10 -44.74 -4.16
N THR A 240 -19.12 -45.65 -5.16
CA THR A 240 -18.64 -47.03 -5.01
C THR A 240 -17.21 -47.04 -4.48
N LEU A 241 -16.93 -47.91 -3.51
CA LEU A 241 -15.60 -48.07 -2.94
C LEU A 241 -14.66 -48.73 -3.94
N PRO A 242 -13.50 -48.19 -4.19
CA PRO A 242 -12.46 -48.78 -4.98
C PRO A 242 -11.78 -49.93 -4.22
N GLU A 243 -10.88 -50.62 -4.92
CA GLU A 243 -10.05 -51.68 -4.34
C GLU A 243 -9.14 -51.16 -3.21
N ARG A 244 -8.71 -52.05 -2.34
CA ARG A 244 -7.73 -51.69 -1.29
C ARG A 244 -6.40 -51.34 -1.91
N CYS A 245 -5.78 -50.27 -1.47
CA CYS A 245 -4.45 -49.83 -1.92
C CYS A 245 -3.62 -49.31 -0.74
N SER A 246 -2.33 -49.24 -0.94
CA SER A 246 -1.40 -48.61 0.01
C SER A 246 -0.73 -47.43 -0.66
N ILE A 247 -1.03 -46.24 -0.19
CA ILE A 247 -0.38 -45.01 -0.65
C ILE A 247 0.91 -44.82 0.12
N ILE A 248 2.02 -44.68 -0.57
CA ILE A 248 3.33 -44.49 0.03
C ILE A 248 3.78 -43.03 -0.20
N ALA A 249 4.25 -42.41 0.87
CA ALA A 249 4.79 -41.05 0.81
C ALA A 249 6.03 -41.00 -0.08
N LEU A 250 6.17 -39.92 -0.82
CA LEU A 250 7.37 -39.63 -1.61
C LEU A 250 8.56 -39.33 -0.69
N SER A 251 9.76 -39.62 -1.17
CA SER A 251 10.99 -39.23 -0.49
C SER A 251 11.29 -37.76 -0.75
N ARG A 252 12.04 -37.17 0.15
CA ARG A 252 12.52 -35.81 -0.06
C ARG A 252 13.41 -35.72 -1.29
N GLY A 253 13.09 -34.82 -2.21
CA GLY A 253 13.92 -34.47 -3.35
C GLY A 253 14.64 -33.13 -3.16
N GLU A 254 15.70 -32.90 -3.95
CA GLU A 254 16.37 -31.58 -3.96
C GLU A 254 15.53 -30.51 -4.65
N GLU A 255 14.66 -30.92 -5.58
CA GLU A 255 13.78 -30.02 -6.37
C GLU A 255 12.35 -30.55 -6.39
N ASP A 256 11.88 -31.09 -5.27
CA ASP A 256 10.50 -31.55 -5.15
C ASP A 256 9.50 -30.43 -5.38
N TYR A 257 8.33 -30.76 -5.89
CA TYR A 257 7.33 -29.79 -6.31
C TYR A 257 5.89 -30.29 -6.11
N MET A 258 4.96 -29.35 -6.14
CA MET A 258 3.53 -29.58 -6.32
C MET A 258 3.02 -28.73 -7.46
N SER A 259 2.40 -29.34 -8.45
CA SER A 259 1.73 -28.69 -9.57
C SER A 259 0.22 -28.88 -9.47
N ILE A 260 -0.56 -27.84 -9.74
CA ILE A 260 -2.03 -27.87 -9.75
C ILE A 260 -2.52 -27.46 -11.13
N GLY A 261 -3.51 -28.17 -11.65
CA GLY A 261 -4.14 -27.90 -12.94
C GLY A 261 -3.36 -28.42 -14.15
N ARG A 262 -2.10 -28.88 -13.94
CA ARG A 262 -1.23 -29.51 -14.95
C ARG A 262 -0.25 -30.46 -14.29
N ASP A 263 0.32 -31.37 -15.06
CA ASP A 263 1.42 -32.24 -14.58
C ASP A 263 2.75 -31.47 -14.38
N GLY A 264 3.74 -32.11 -13.81
CA GLY A 264 5.06 -31.50 -13.58
C GLY A 264 5.82 -31.12 -14.85
N LEU A 265 5.47 -31.69 -16.01
CA LEU A 265 6.01 -31.32 -17.32
C LEU A 265 5.17 -30.24 -18.04
N TRP A 266 4.14 -29.76 -17.37
CA TRP A 266 3.22 -28.70 -17.84
C TRP A 266 2.30 -29.12 -18.99
N ASN A 267 2.07 -30.41 -19.10
CA ASN A 267 1.12 -31.03 -20.01
C ASN A 267 -0.22 -31.28 -19.28
N ASN A 268 -1.15 -31.90 -20.00
CA ASN A 268 -2.41 -32.42 -19.47
C ASN A 268 -3.20 -31.40 -18.64
N PRO A 269 -3.57 -30.22 -19.23
CA PRO A 269 -4.35 -29.21 -18.52
C PRO A 269 -5.69 -29.77 -18.10
N LEU A 270 -6.09 -29.55 -16.85
CA LEU A 270 -7.43 -29.93 -16.39
C LEU A 270 -8.49 -29.14 -17.20
N PRO A 271 -9.46 -29.84 -17.81
CA PRO A 271 -10.44 -29.20 -18.69
C PRO A 271 -11.61 -28.59 -17.91
N GLY A 272 -11.34 -27.68 -17.00
CA GLY A 272 -12.34 -27.03 -16.16
C GLY A 272 -11.72 -26.09 -15.17
N LYS A 273 -12.55 -25.65 -14.21
CA LYS A 273 -12.16 -24.73 -13.14
C LYS A 273 -12.11 -25.45 -11.83
N ILE A 274 -11.14 -25.11 -11.01
CA ILE A 274 -11.01 -25.54 -9.60
C ILE A 274 -11.27 -24.35 -8.71
N ASP A 275 -12.10 -24.55 -7.70
CA ASP A 275 -12.38 -23.59 -6.65
C ASP A 275 -12.18 -24.26 -5.29
N GLU A 276 -11.63 -23.53 -4.32
CA GLU A 276 -11.45 -23.95 -2.92
C GLU A 276 -10.78 -25.32 -2.75
N LEU A 277 -9.57 -25.52 -3.27
CA LEU A 277 -8.79 -26.76 -3.08
C LEU A 277 -8.26 -26.86 -1.65
N ARG A 278 -8.67 -27.92 -0.93
CA ARG A 278 -8.27 -28.19 0.45
C ARG A 278 -7.60 -29.56 0.62
N PHE A 279 -6.47 -29.54 1.29
CA PHE A 279 -5.78 -30.73 1.80
C PHE A 279 -5.95 -30.79 3.32
N SER A 280 -6.28 -31.97 3.84
CA SER A 280 -6.49 -32.16 5.28
C SER A 280 -5.78 -33.42 5.76
N LYS A 281 -5.20 -33.34 6.95
CA LYS A 281 -4.61 -34.50 7.65
C LYS A 281 -5.69 -35.13 8.52
N GLY A 282 -6.29 -36.21 8.00
CA GLY A 282 -7.39 -36.92 8.64
C GLY A 282 -8.58 -37.15 7.72
N LYS A 283 -9.51 -37.96 8.18
CA LYS A 283 -10.77 -38.28 7.48
C LYS A 283 -11.84 -37.28 7.84
N ARG A 284 -12.17 -36.33 6.94
CA ARG A 284 -13.25 -35.36 7.16
C ARG A 284 -14.61 -36.00 7.05
N TYR A 285 -14.75 -36.95 6.13
CA TYR A 285 -16.01 -37.57 5.78
C TYR A 285 -15.90 -39.09 5.84
N GLN A 286 -16.91 -39.75 6.42
CA GLN A 286 -17.01 -41.20 6.47
C GLN A 286 -18.39 -41.67 5.93
N GLU A 287 -19.40 -40.85 6.04
CA GLU A 287 -20.76 -41.05 5.59
C GLU A 287 -21.18 -39.87 4.69
N ASN A 288 -22.37 -40.01 4.04
CA ASN A 288 -22.91 -38.93 3.24
C ASN A 288 -23.08 -37.65 4.05
N PHE A 289 -22.78 -36.52 3.42
CA PHE A 289 -22.82 -35.21 4.06
C PHE A 289 -23.35 -34.14 3.09
N PRO A 290 -23.95 -33.05 3.56
CA PRO A 290 -24.22 -31.90 2.69
C PRO A 290 -22.89 -31.24 2.28
N PRO A 291 -22.68 -30.97 0.97
CA PRO A 291 -21.48 -30.25 0.54
C PRO A 291 -21.32 -28.94 1.29
N PRO A 292 -20.12 -28.58 1.72
CA PRO A 292 -19.87 -27.31 2.38
C PRO A 292 -20.18 -26.14 1.44
N GLU A 293 -20.73 -25.05 1.99
CA GLU A 293 -20.99 -23.85 1.18
C GLU A 293 -19.70 -23.19 0.72
N SER A 294 -18.69 -23.08 1.61
CA SER A 294 -17.35 -22.58 1.32
C SER A 294 -16.40 -23.10 2.40
N PHE A 295 -15.11 -23.29 2.05
CA PHE A 295 -14.07 -23.66 3.00
C PHE A 295 -13.34 -22.44 3.54
N SER A 296 -13.39 -21.34 2.80
CA SER A 296 -12.77 -20.08 3.22
C SER A 296 -13.64 -19.43 4.31
N TYR A 297 -13.00 -19.12 5.44
CA TYR A 297 -13.57 -18.25 6.47
C TYR A 297 -13.54 -16.78 6.05
N ILE A 298 -13.80 -16.46 4.80
CA ILE A 298 -14.08 -15.09 4.42
C ILE A 298 -15.42 -14.76 5.05
N VAL A 299 -15.34 -14.00 6.14
CA VAL A 299 -16.48 -13.54 6.92
C VAL A 299 -17.55 -12.99 5.98
N LYS A 300 -18.61 -13.76 5.76
CA LYS A 300 -19.83 -13.29 5.11
C LYS A 300 -20.64 -12.39 6.07
N ASP A 301 -19.97 -11.47 6.75
CA ASP A 301 -20.66 -10.34 7.35
C ASP A 301 -20.75 -9.23 6.30
N GLU A 302 -21.58 -9.50 5.29
CA GLU A 302 -22.15 -8.47 4.45
C GLU A 302 -23.09 -7.57 5.29
N LYS A 303 -22.53 -6.83 6.21
CA LYS A 303 -23.12 -5.53 6.50
C LYS A 303 -22.77 -4.67 5.30
N PRO A 304 -23.76 -4.26 4.48
CA PRO A 304 -23.47 -3.32 3.41
C PRO A 304 -22.78 -2.14 4.08
N VAL A 305 -21.53 -1.88 3.68
CA VAL A 305 -20.83 -0.66 4.05
C VAL A 305 -21.79 0.45 3.64
N LYS A 306 -22.42 1.09 4.62
CA LYS A 306 -23.22 2.28 4.35
C LYS A 306 -22.28 3.20 3.61
N LYS A 307 -22.54 3.42 2.32
CA LYS A 307 -21.93 4.52 1.59
C LYS A 307 -22.38 5.79 2.28
N VAL A 308 -21.65 6.21 3.30
CA VAL A 308 -21.75 7.55 3.81
C VAL A 308 -21.15 8.40 2.71
N SER A 309 -21.95 9.27 2.10
CA SER A 309 -21.43 10.22 1.12
C SER A 309 -20.47 11.13 1.87
N GLY A 310 -19.19 11.06 1.56
CA GLY A 310 -18.19 11.96 2.10
C GLY A 310 -18.49 13.43 1.74
N LYS A 311 -17.86 14.36 2.43
CA LYS A 311 -17.93 15.77 2.06
C LYS A 311 -17.25 15.99 0.71
N LYS A 312 -17.90 16.72 -0.19
CA LYS A 312 -17.34 17.06 -1.51
C LYS A 312 -16.02 17.85 -1.34
N LEU A 313 -15.03 17.54 -2.16
CA LEU A 313 -13.82 18.36 -2.30
C LEU A 313 -14.16 19.65 -3.04
N LEU A 314 -13.70 20.80 -2.53
CA LEU A 314 -14.11 22.10 -3.06
C LEU A 314 -13.44 22.50 -4.36
N PHE A 315 -12.19 22.06 -4.57
CA PHE A 315 -11.35 22.64 -5.61
C PHE A 315 -11.18 21.71 -6.84
N VAL A 316 -12.00 20.67 -6.93
CA VAL A 316 -11.92 19.69 -8.04
C VAL A 316 -12.73 20.17 -9.25
N ASP A 317 -13.92 20.73 -9.06
CA ASP A 317 -14.87 21.01 -10.14
C ASP A 317 -14.89 22.49 -10.60
N ASN A 318 -14.00 23.34 -10.08
CA ASN A 318 -13.96 24.80 -10.38
C ASN A 318 -15.31 25.53 -10.21
N GLU A 319 -16.18 25.07 -9.32
CA GLU A 319 -17.47 25.71 -9.03
C GLU A 319 -17.26 27.08 -8.39
N VAL A 320 -18.02 28.07 -8.83
CA VAL A 320 -18.05 29.44 -8.27
C VAL A 320 -19.50 29.84 -8.10
N PRO A 321 -19.91 30.38 -6.94
CA PRO A 321 -19.10 30.67 -5.74
C PRO A 321 -18.66 29.41 -5.00
N ILE A 322 -17.48 29.49 -4.38
CA ILE A 322 -16.92 28.39 -3.59
C ILE A 322 -17.69 28.31 -2.27
N LEU A 323 -18.29 27.16 -1.97
CA LEU A 323 -18.99 26.91 -0.72
C LEU A 323 -17.99 26.58 0.39
N LEU A 324 -17.24 27.59 0.86
CA LEU A 324 -16.19 27.42 1.86
C LEU A 324 -16.76 26.98 3.21
N GLU A 325 -17.98 27.46 3.54
CA GLU A 325 -18.62 27.22 4.83
C GLU A 325 -17.70 27.66 6.00
N ASN A 326 -17.45 26.75 6.97
CA ASN A 326 -16.52 26.95 8.08
C ASN A 326 -15.19 26.22 7.92
N ARG A 327 -14.87 25.76 6.71
CA ARG A 327 -13.63 25.01 6.44
C ARG A 327 -12.42 25.93 6.60
N LYS A 328 -11.35 25.37 7.15
CA LYS A 328 -10.06 26.05 7.20
C LYS A 328 -9.39 25.98 5.83
N HIS A 329 -9.01 27.12 5.29
CA HIS A 329 -8.23 27.21 4.07
C HIS A 329 -6.77 27.57 4.37
N LEU A 330 -5.84 26.68 4.00
CA LEU A 330 -4.41 26.94 4.03
C LEU A 330 -3.98 27.57 2.70
N PHE A 331 -3.13 28.60 2.75
CA PHE A 331 -2.56 29.25 1.57
C PHE A 331 -1.37 28.47 1.02
N LEU A 332 -1.65 27.29 0.49
CA LEU A 332 -0.66 26.37 -0.10
C LEU A 332 -0.43 26.63 -1.59
N ASP A 333 -1.38 27.29 -2.23
CA ASP A 333 -1.47 27.50 -3.67
C ASP A 333 -2.44 28.67 -3.95
N ASP A 334 -2.70 28.92 -5.22
CA ASP A 334 -3.55 29.98 -5.71
C ASP A 334 -4.98 29.53 -6.11
N VAL A 335 -5.38 28.30 -5.75
CA VAL A 335 -6.69 27.77 -6.21
C VAL A 335 -7.90 28.60 -5.78
N LEU A 336 -7.81 29.26 -4.61
CA LEU A 336 -8.84 30.16 -4.09
C LEU A 336 -8.68 31.60 -4.61
N ILE A 337 -7.58 31.92 -5.28
CA ILE A 337 -7.21 33.29 -5.62
C ILE A 337 -7.63 33.63 -7.05
N VAL A 338 -8.22 34.81 -7.24
CA VAL A 338 -8.55 35.36 -8.55
C VAL A 338 -7.60 36.51 -8.96
N GLU A 339 -7.08 37.25 -7.99
CA GLU A 339 -6.08 38.30 -8.24
C GLU A 339 -4.93 38.19 -7.24
N ASN A 340 -3.71 38.22 -7.76
CA ASN A 340 -2.47 38.23 -6.99
C ASN A 340 -1.55 39.30 -7.49
N LYS A 341 -1.20 40.22 -6.57
CA LYS A 341 -0.21 41.25 -6.85
C LYS A 341 0.88 41.23 -5.79
N ASN A 342 2.13 41.02 -6.20
CA ASN A 342 3.32 41.06 -5.35
C ASN A 342 3.28 40.03 -4.19
N ILE A 343 2.59 38.90 -4.34
CA ILE A 343 2.56 37.81 -3.34
C ILE A 343 3.17 36.55 -4.00
N THR A 344 3.98 35.83 -3.25
CA THR A 344 4.57 34.55 -3.66
C THR A 344 4.23 33.46 -2.67
N PHE A 345 3.96 32.25 -3.16
CA PHE A 345 3.76 31.08 -2.29
C PHE A 345 5.11 30.42 -2.04
N SER A 346 5.53 30.38 -0.79
CA SER A 346 6.88 29.94 -0.38
C SER A 346 6.85 28.84 0.65
N VAL A 347 7.79 27.92 0.54
CA VAL A 347 8.05 26.90 1.56
C VAL A 347 8.65 27.53 2.80
N ASN A 348 8.19 27.11 3.96
CA ASN A 348 8.82 27.40 5.23
C ASN A 348 9.47 26.12 5.77
N PRO A 349 10.77 25.93 5.64
CA PRO A 349 11.46 24.81 6.25
C PRO A 349 11.27 24.79 7.76
N PRO A 350 11.14 23.61 8.39
CA PRO A 350 10.98 23.53 9.83
C PRO A 350 12.27 23.91 10.56
N LYS A 351 12.12 24.27 11.82
CA LYS A 351 13.27 24.47 12.70
C LYS A 351 13.88 23.13 13.05
N MET A 352 15.19 23.01 12.91
CA MET A 352 15.96 21.86 13.38
C MET A 352 15.90 21.84 14.92
N ALA A 353 15.58 20.68 15.47
CA ALA A 353 15.59 20.44 16.92
C ALA A 353 16.68 19.39 17.29
N GLU A 354 16.42 18.48 18.17
CA GLU A 354 17.41 17.56 18.70
C GLU A 354 17.58 16.28 17.85
N ARG A 355 18.75 15.65 17.96
CA ARG A 355 18.89 14.23 17.66
C ARG A 355 18.26 13.44 18.80
N VAL A 356 17.24 12.66 18.48
CA VAL A 356 16.47 11.93 19.48
C VAL A 356 16.83 10.46 19.59
N ILE A 357 17.43 9.87 18.53
CA ILE A 357 17.93 8.50 18.54
C ILE A 357 19.28 8.50 17.84
N GLU A 358 20.33 8.09 18.54
CA GLU A 358 21.70 8.03 18.06
C GLU A 358 22.23 6.60 18.00
N ASN A 359 23.35 6.41 17.31
CA ASN A 359 24.12 5.16 17.30
C ASN A 359 23.27 3.95 16.89
N ILE A 360 22.48 4.12 15.86
CA ILE A 360 21.68 3.03 15.30
C ILE A 360 22.64 2.04 14.68
N LYS A 361 23.04 1.01 15.43
CA LYS A 361 23.85 -0.09 14.95
C LYS A 361 23.00 -1.08 14.19
N GLY A 362 23.51 -1.58 13.08
CA GLY A 362 22.85 -2.58 12.25
C GLY A 362 21.95 -1.96 11.18
N PRO A 363 21.20 -2.77 10.40
CA PRO A 363 20.34 -2.32 9.34
C PRO A 363 19.07 -1.65 9.88
N PHE A 364 19.21 -0.40 10.32
CA PHE A 364 18.08 0.45 10.61
C PHE A 364 17.51 0.94 9.28
N ARG A 365 16.32 0.46 8.94
CA ARG A 365 15.69 0.88 7.69
C ARG A 365 15.18 2.31 7.81
N LYS A 366 15.36 3.06 6.74
CA LYS A 366 15.16 4.51 6.61
C LYS A 366 13.70 4.95 6.65
N HIS A 367 12.77 4.01 6.63
CA HIS A 367 11.35 4.29 6.49
C HIS A 367 10.67 4.27 7.86
N LEU A 368 10.77 5.41 8.53
CA LEU A 368 10.12 5.61 9.82
C LEU A 368 8.65 5.93 9.65
N ASN A 369 7.86 5.48 10.63
CA ASN A 369 6.49 5.89 10.82
C ASN A 369 6.28 6.27 12.28
N VAL A 370 5.78 7.47 12.52
CA VAL A 370 5.53 8.03 13.86
C VAL A 370 4.05 8.19 14.08
N ILE A 371 3.57 7.69 15.21
CA ILE A 371 2.16 7.73 15.61
C ILE A 371 2.08 8.13 17.08
N GLU A 372 1.07 8.88 17.45
CA GLU A 372 0.61 9.08 18.81
C GLU A 372 -0.63 8.20 19.03
N ASP A 373 -0.64 7.40 20.07
CA ASP A 373 -1.81 6.61 20.44
C ASP A 373 -2.81 7.44 21.28
N ASP A 374 -3.94 6.82 21.64
CA ASP A 374 -5.01 7.51 22.36
C ASP A 374 -4.61 7.94 23.78
N ASP A 375 -3.60 7.30 24.35
CA ASP A 375 -3.07 7.62 25.68
C ASP A 375 -1.97 8.69 25.62
N GLY A 376 -1.64 9.17 24.42
CA GLY A 376 -0.60 10.17 24.18
C GLY A 376 0.82 9.60 24.10
N LEU A 377 0.98 8.28 24.13
CA LEU A 377 2.26 7.63 23.94
C LEU A 377 2.68 7.70 22.47
N LEU A 378 3.87 8.26 22.26
CA LEU A 378 4.45 8.32 20.91
C LEU A 378 5.16 7.01 20.57
N ARG A 379 4.97 6.53 19.37
CA ARG A 379 5.61 5.31 18.86
C ARG A 379 6.28 5.57 17.51
N ILE A 380 7.53 5.12 17.38
CA ILE A 380 8.25 5.02 16.09
C ILE A 380 8.29 3.57 15.68
N TYR A 381 7.69 3.25 14.56
CA TYR A 381 7.81 1.95 13.89
C TYR A 381 8.87 2.03 12.80
N ASN A 382 9.74 1.04 12.74
CA ASN A 382 10.76 0.90 11.71
C ASN A 382 11.15 -0.56 11.51
N ALA A 383 11.69 -0.87 10.35
CA ALA A 383 12.26 -2.19 10.14
C ALA A 383 13.66 -2.30 10.74
N VAL A 384 13.96 -3.47 11.26
CA VAL A 384 15.27 -3.86 11.79
C VAL A 384 15.79 -5.11 11.07
N ASP A 385 16.70 -5.85 11.69
CA ASP A 385 17.28 -7.06 11.14
C ASP A 385 16.24 -7.98 10.46
N ASP A 386 16.60 -8.51 9.30
CA ASP A 386 15.74 -9.36 8.46
C ASP A 386 14.40 -8.71 8.06
N ASP A 387 14.35 -7.36 8.09
CA ASP A 387 13.19 -6.54 7.76
C ASP A 387 11.96 -6.77 8.67
N TYR A 388 12.19 -7.17 9.92
CA TYR A 388 11.14 -7.29 10.92
C TYR A 388 10.70 -5.92 11.42
N LEU A 389 9.43 -5.74 11.69
CA LEU A 389 8.89 -4.50 12.21
C LEU A 389 9.15 -4.39 13.71
N ALA A 390 9.82 -3.32 14.12
CA ALA A 390 10.12 -2.99 15.52
C ALA A 390 9.48 -1.66 15.93
N VAL A 391 9.32 -1.45 17.24
CA VAL A 391 8.76 -0.22 17.81
C VAL A 391 9.69 0.37 18.87
N ARG A 392 9.74 1.69 18.94
CA ARG A 392 10.26 2.47 20.06
C ARG A 392 9.18 3.40 20.57
N THR A 393 9.26 3.78 21.84
CA THR A 393 8.25 4.62 22.50
C THR A 393 8.85 5.84 23.17
N SER A 394 8.04 6.87 23.33
CA SER A 394 8.40 8.09 24.03
C SER A 394 7.16 8.77 24.62
N GLU A 395 7.25 9.26 25.85
CA GLU A 395 6.20 10.08 26.46
C GLU A 395 6.33 11.57 26.06
N ASP A 396 7.55 12.03 25.79
CA ASP A 396 7.86 13.44 25.51
C ASP A 396 8.28 13.73 24.07
N GLY A 397 8.46 12.70 23.23
CA GLY A 397 8.90 12.83 21.83
C GLY A 397 10.41 13.14 21.67
N ILE A 398 11.16 13.21 22.75
CA ILE A 398 12.59 13.51 22.77
C ILE A 398 13.38 12.29 23.28
N ASN A 399 12.94 11.72 24.38
CA ASN A 399 13.56 10.55 24.98
C ASN A 399 12.84 9.28 24.51
N TRP A 400 13.54 8.47 23.69
CA TRP A 400 12.99 7.26 23.08
C TRP A 400 13.56 6.00 23.70
N GLU A 401 12.68 5.12 24.14
CA GLU A 401 13.00 3.87 24.76
C GLU A 401 12.74 2.67 23.85
N VAL A 402 13.46 1.59 24.11
CA VAL A 402 13.23 0.27 23.49
C VAL A 402 12.41 -0.56 24.46
N PRO A 403 11.14 -0.83 24.20
CA PRO A 403 10.32 -1.61 25.10
C PRO A 403 10.78 -3.08 25.14
N ASP A 404 10.56 -3.71 26.28
CA ASP A 404 10.79 -5.13 26.49
C ASP A 404 9.46 -5.89 26.35
N LEU A 405 9.19 -6.38 25.14
CA LEU A 405 7.94 -7.04 24.79
C LEU A 405 8.02 -8.55 25.03
N PRO A 406 7.02 -9.19 25.65
CA PRO A 406 7.05 -10.62 25.95
C PRO A 406 7.29 -11.52 24.73
N ASN A 407 6.81 -11.11 23.55
CA ASN A 407 6.98 -11.84 22.28
C ASN A 407 7.89 -11.06 21.30
N GLY A 408 8.60 -10.05 21.77
CA GLY A 408 9.39 -9.14 20.92
C GLY A 408 10.85 -9.56 20.72
N TYR A 409 11.24 -10.76 21.14
CA TYR A 409 12.62 -11.18 21.13
C TYR A 409 13.07 -11.72 19.76
N TYR A 410 14.10 -11.12 19.22
CA TYR A 410 14.79 -11.59 18.02
C TYR A 410 16.25 -11.15 18.04
N LYS A 411 17.20 -12.09 18.10
CA LYS A 411 18.64 -11.81 18.30
C LYS A 411 18.86 -10.96 19.56
N ASP A 412 19.42 -9.78 19.43
CA ASP A 412 19.64 -8.79 20.50
C ASP A 412 18.49 -7.79 20.70
N LYS A 413 17.38 -7.95 20.00
CA LYS A 413 16.20 -7.08 20.03
C LYS A 413 15.12 -7.62 20.96
N THR A 414 14.39 -6.73 21.62
CA THR A 414 13.28 -7.07 22.54
C THR A 414 11.97 -6.41 22.16
N ASN A 415 11.96 -5.70 21.02
CA ASN A 415 10.91 -4.77 20.63
C ASN A 415 10.30 -5.07 19.25
N ILE A 416 10.41 -6.32 18.81
CA ILE A 416 9.79 -6.74 17.55
C ILE A 416 8.28 -6.89 17.72
N VAL A 417 7.50 -6.27 16.85
CA VAL A 417 6.03 -6.33 16.84
C VAL A 417 5.49 -7.19 15.70
N LEU A 418 6.35 -7.56 14.75
CA LEU A 418 6.02 -8.45 13.65
C LEU A 418 7.27 -9.21 13.21
N HIS A 419 7.24 -10.54 13.35
CA HIS A 419 8.33 -11.45 12.98
C HIS A 419 8.24 -11.92 11.53
N GLU A 420 7.75 -11.08 10.64
CA GLU A 420 7.73 -11.32 9.20
C GLU A 420 8.58 -10.26 8.50
N SER A 421 9.29 -10.67 7.45
CA SER A 421 10.14 -9.78 6.66
C SER A 421 9.28 -8.90 5.74
N THR A 422 9.03 -7.69 6.17
CA THR A 422 8.14 -6.73 5.48
C THR A 422 8.81 -5.39 5.21
N GLY A 423 9.41 -4.83 6.16
CA GLY A 423 10.34 -3.70 6.17
C GLY A 423 9.89 -2.35 5.62
N MET A 424 8.86 -2.24 4.82
CA MET A 424 8.58 -1.01 4.09
C MET A 424 7.07 -0.71 4.01
N GLY A 425 6.50 -0.27 5.14
CA GLY A 425 5.10 0.09 5.21
C GLY A 425 4.83 1.20 6.23
N VAL A 426 3.57 1.48 6.43
CA VAL A 426 3.08 2.41 7.46
C VAL A 426 2.08 1.74 8.38
N VAL A 427 2.21 2.04 9.65
CA VAL A 427 1.21 1.73 10.69
C VAL A 427 0.27 2.92 10.81
N PHE A 428 -1.01 2.67 10.96
CA PHE A 428 -2.02 3.70 11.27
C PHE A 428 -3.12 3.12 12.17
N ILE A 429 -3.83 4.00 12.85
CA ILE A 429 -5.00 3.64 13.65
C ILE A 429 -6.24 3.82 12.78
N ASP A 430 -6.92 2.73 12.49
CA ASP A 430 -8.11 2.73 11.64
C ASP A 430 -9.34 3.14 12.44
N PRO A 431 -9.98 4.28 12.13
CA PRO A 431 -11.15 4.76 12.86
C PRO A 431 -12.41 3.90 12.62
N ASN A 432 -12.41 3.04 11.61
CA ASN A 432 -13.56 2.24 11.21
C ASN A 432 -13.46 0.77 11.65
N ALA A 433 -12.32 0.35 12.16
CA ALA A 433 -12.11 -1.03 12.60
C ALA A 433 -12.65 -1.28 14.00
N SER A 434 -12.89 -2.57 14.32
CA SER A 434 -13.17 -2.99 15.70
C SER A 434 -11.96 -2.75 16.61
N PRO A 435 -12.14 -2.63 17.92
CA PRO A 435 -11.04 -2.45 18.87
C PRO A 435 -9.94 -3.51 18.76
N GLU A 436 -10.31 -4.76 18.41
CA GLU A 436 -9.41 -5.90 18.30
C GLU A 436 -8.49 -5.81 17.09
N GLU A 437 -8.85 -4.97 16.09
CA GLU A 437 -8.14 -4.84 14.83
C GLU A 437 -7.83 -3.38 14.45
N ARG A 438 -7.95 -2.45 15.36
CA ARG A 438 -7.88 -1.00 15.05
C ARG A 438 -6.50 -0.54 14.57
N TRP A 439 -5.45 -1.18 14.97
CA TRP A 439 -4.10 -0.91 14.47
C TRP A 439 -3.89 -1.70 13.19
N LYS A 440 -3.54 -0.99 12.13
CA LYS A 440 -3.28 -1.56 10.81
C LYS A 440 -1.85 -1.26 10.38
N TYR A 441 -1.27 -2.20 9.69
CA TYR A 441 0.01 -2.03 9.01
C TYR A 441 -0.13 -2.52 7.57
N ILE A 442 0.35 -1.75 6.59
CA ILE A 442 0.37 -2.15 5.18
C ILE A 442 1.81 -2.32 4.73
N SER A 443 2.11 -3.42 4.07
CA SER A 443 3.45 -3.66 3.53
C SER A 443 3.47 -4.74 2.46
N ASP A 444 4.53 -4.76 1.68
CA ASP A 444 4.90 -5.91 0.84
C ASP A 444 5.39 -7.05 1.74
N TYR A 445 4.95 -8.27 1.48
CA TYR A 445 5.38 -9.48 2.17
C TYR A 445 6.08 -10.43 1.21
N HIS A 446 7.36 -10.66 1.41
CA HIS A 446 8.18 -11.58 0.60
C HIS A 446 7.96 -11.47 -0.92
N ARG A 447 7.63 -10.28 -1.42
CA ARG A 447 7.29 -10.03 -2.83
C ARG A 447 6.07 -10.83 -3.34
N ARG A 448 5.22 -11.29 -2.43
CA ARG A 448 3.98 -12.01 -2.75
C ARG A 448 2.79 -11.10 -3.00
N GLY A 449 2.97 -9.79 -2.83
CA GLY A 449 1.95 -8.76 -2.94
C GLY A 449 1.95 -7.82 -1.75
N VAL A 450 1.03 -6.86 -1.76
CA VAL A 450 0.81 -5.93 -0.66
C VAL A 450 -0.22 -6.53 0.28
N PHE A 451 0.17 -6.73 1.54
CA PHE A 451 -0.67 -7.27 2.59
C PHE A 451 -1.01 -6.23 3.64
N LEU A 452 -2.13 -6.46 4.29
CA LEU A 452 -2.49 -5.79 5.53
C LEU A 452 -2.19 -6.69 6.73
N TYR A 453 -1.90 -6.03 7.83
CA TYR A 453 -1.73 -6.63 9.15
C TYR A 453 -2.61 -5.88 10.14
N HIS A 454 -3.04 -6.54 11.19
CA HIS A 454 -3.86 -5.95 12.24
C HIS A 454 -3.32 -6.23 13.63
N SER A 455 -3.65 -5.37 14.57
CA SER A 455 -3.36 -5.51 15.98
C SER A 455 -4.42 -4.77 16.79
N ALA A 456 -4.68 -5.22 18.01
CA ALA A 456 -5.56 -4.52 18.94
C ALA A 456 -4.91 -3.28 19.56
N ASP A 457 -3.59 -3.34 19.77
CA ASP A 457 -2.83 -2.40 20.62
C ASP A 457 -1.54 -1.88 19.98
N GLY A 458 -1.19 -2.36 18.76
CA GLY A 458 0.04 -1.99 18.07
C GLY A 458 1.33 -2.66 18.58
N TRP A 459 1.22 -3.60 19.53
CA TRP A 459 2.37 -4.30 20.09
C TRP A 459 2.62 -5.68 19.46
N SER A 460 1.64 -6.25 18.77
CA SER A 460 1.78 -7.51 18.06
C SER A 460 0.85 -7.53 16.86
N PHE A 461 1.41 -7.68 15.68
CA PHE A 461 0.65 -7.68 14.44
C PHE A 461 0.49 -9.09 13.87
N LYS A 462 -0.66 -9.32 13.25
CA LYS A 462 -0.99 -10.55 12.49
C LYS A 462 -1.37 -10.18 11.08
N ARG A 463 -0.90 -10.98 10.12
CA ARG A 463 -1.18 -10.77 8.69
C ARG A 463 -2.59 -11.27 8.33
N TYR A 464 -3.34 -10.50 7.52
CA TYR A 464 -4.45 -11.04 6.76
C TYR A 464 -3.90 -11.98 5.69
N LYS A 465 -4.55 -13.12 5.49
CA LYS A 465 -4.01 -14.19 4.65
C LYS A 465 -3.99 -13.86 3.16
N ILE A 466 -4.90 -13.00 2.68
CA ILE A 466 -5.03 -12.62 1.27
C ILE A 466 -4.38 -11.24 1.04
N PRO A 467 -3.55 -11.07 0.00
CA PRO A 467 -3.01 -9.76 -0.35
C PRO A 467 -4.13 -8.81 -0.78
N VAL A 468 -4.07 -7.57 -0.34
CA VAL A 468 -5.01 -6.54 -0.80
C VAL A 468 -4.71 -6.07 -2.22
N LEU A 469 -3.44 -6.17 -2.66
CA LEU A 469 -3.00 -5.89 -4.03
C LEU A 469 -1.98 -6.93 -4.48
N PRO A 470 -2.11 -7.46 -5.69
CA PRO A 470 -1.33 -8.62 -6.15
C PRO A 470 -0.01 -8.19 -6.84
N PHE A 471 0.61 -7.12 -6.42
CA PHE A 471 1.86 -6.64 -6.98
C PHE A 471 2.86 -6.25 -5.89
N ARG A 472 4.12 -6.19 -6.28
CA ARG A 472 5.20 -5.74 -5.41
C ARG A 472 5.20 -4.20 -5.30
N SER A 473 5.22 -3.69 -4.07
CA SER A 473 5.53 -2.29 -3.76
C SER A 473 6.97 -2.20 -3.27
N GLY A 474 7.88 -1.68 -4.08
CA GLY A 474 9.32 -1.72 -3.82
C GLY A 474 9.84 -0.75 -2.76
N SER A 475 8.97 0.05 -2.13
CA SER A 475 9.29 1.04 -1.10
C SER A 475 8.14 1.17 -0.12
N GLN A 476 8.25 2.09 0.83
CA GLN A 476 7.21 2.32 1.83
C GLN A 476 5.88 2.70 1.17
N ALA A 477 4.92 1.79 1.21
CA ALA A 477 3.54 2.10 0.89
C ALA A 477 3.02 3.12 1.91
N ASN A 478 2.38 4.21 1.44
CA ASN A 478 1.73 5.16 2.32
C ASN A 478 0.24 4.88 2.32
N LEU A 479 -0.38 4.79 3.47
CA LEU A 479 -1.81 4.52 3.63
C LEU A 479 -2.38 5.43 4.70
N PHE A 480 -3.55 6.00 4.43
CA PHE A 480 -4.36 6.73 5.40
C PHE A 480 -5.85 6.59 5.09
N TYR A 481 -6.68 6.86 6.08
CA TYR A 481 -8.10 7.04 5.89
C TYR A 481 -8.40 8.51 5.59
N ASP A 482 -9.05 8.76 4.46
CA ASP A 482 -9.56 10.07 4.10
C ASP A 482 -10.98 10.23 4.65
N ASP A 483 -11.09 10.87 5.80
CA ASP A 483 -12.35 11.09 6.51
C ASP A 483 -13.31 12.00 5.75
N GLN A 484 -12.78 12.89 4.90
CA GLN A 484 -13.58 13.77 4.05
C GLN A 484 -14.25 12.99 2.91
N ARG A 485 -13.51 12.10 2.22
CA ARG A 485 -14.03 11.28 1.12
C ARG A 485 -14.60 9.94 1.58
N GLN A 486 -14.36 9.54 2.83
CA GLN A 486 -14.74 8.24 3.41
C GLN A 486 -14.11 7.06 2.64
N LEU A 487 -12.82 7.20 2.30
CA LEU A 487 -12.05 6.21 1.55
C LEU A 487 -10.69 5.98 2.21
N TYR A 488 -10.17 4.77 2.05
CA TYR A 488 -8.75 4.49 2.30
C TYR A 488 -7.96 4.80 1.03
N VAL A 489 -6.88 5.52 1.18
CA VAL A 489 -6.02 5.97 0.08
C VAL A 489 -4.61 5.50 0.33
N ALA A 490 -4.01 4.83 -0.66
CA ALA A 490 -2.63 4.40 -0.58
C ALA A 490 -1.82 4.82 -1.81
N TYR A 491 -0.53 5.09 -1.56
CA TYR A 491 0.45 5.38 -2.60
C TYR A 491 1.49 4.27 -2.62
N HIS A 492 1.67 3.67 -3.80
CA HIS A 492 2.59 2.56 -4.01
C HIS A 492 3.67 2.95 -5.01
N ARG A 493 4.90 2.51 -4.74
CA ARG A 493 5.99 2.73 -5.69
C ARG A 493 5.78 1.92 -6.96
N SER A 494 5.91 2.61 -8.07
CA SER A 494 6.04 2.05 -9.40
C SER A 494 7.39 2.44 -9.98
N ASP A 495 8.10 1.48 -10.54
CA ASP A 495 9.40 1.72 -11.16
C ASP A 495 9.18 1.74 -12.69
N PHE A 496 9.35 2.90 -13.31
CA PHE A 496 9.31 3.05 -14.77
C PHE A 496 10.69 3.29 -15.30
N THR A 497 10.97 2.78 -16.48
CA THR A 497 12.24 3.06 -17.17
C THR A 497 12.08 4.29 -18.03
N LYS A 498 12.92 5.28 -17.80
CA LYS A 498 12.86 6.57 -18.49
C LYS A 498 13.87 6.69 -19.63
N THR A 499 14.99 6.00 -19.54
CA THR A 499 16.15 6.26 -20.39
C THR A 499 16.68 5.02 -21.13
N LEU A 500 17.31 5.26 -22.28
CA LEU A 500 18.03 4.21 -23.02
C LEU A 500 19.25 3.65 -22.27
N SER A 501 19.70 4.37 -21.25
CA SER A 501 20.88 3.98 -20.43
C SER A 501 20.52 3.08 -19.26
N GLY A 502 19.23 3.00 -18.90
CA GLY A 502 18.74 2.09 -17.92
C GLY A 502 18.43 2.55 -16.56
N ASP A 503 18.35 3.77 -16.39
CA ASP A 503 17.96 4.30 -15.12
C ASP A 503 16.45 4.14 -14.97
N THR A 504 16.05 3.42 -13.92
CA THR A 504 14.64 3.32 -13.55
C THR A 504 14.23 4.60 -12.87
N GLU A 505 13.15 5.20 -13.36
CA GLU A 505 12.49 6.29 -12.68
C GLU A 505 11.55 5.74 -11.64
N ARG A 506 11.82 6.05 -10.37
CA ARG A 506 10.93 5.70 -9.27
C ARG A 506 9.83 6.73 -9.17
N THR A 507 8.60 6.25 -9.34
CA THR A 507 7.38 7.04 -9.31
C THR A 507 6.36 6.39 -8.37
N PHE A 508 5.23 7.06 -8.17
CA PHE A 508 4.16 6.54 -7.34
C PHE A 508 2.82 6.59 -8.04
N VAL A 509 2.05 5.54 -7.83
CA VAL A 509 0.65 5.44 -8.23
C VAL A 509 -0.23 5.45 -6.98
N MET A 510 -1.48 5.81 -7.17
CA MET A 510 -2.48 5.84 -6.10
C MET A 510 -3.49 4.72 -6.29
N THR A 511 -3.86 4.10 -5.19
CA THR A 511 -4.98 3.17 -5.10
C THR A 511 -5.94 3.63 -4.02
N GLU A 512 -7.21 3.31 -4.16
CA GLU A 512 -8.22 3.66 -3.17
C GLU A 512 -9.28 2.58 -3.03
N THR A 513 -9.84 2.46 -1.84
CA THR A 513 -10.91 1.50 -1.54
C THR A 513 -11.83 2.02 -0.44
N ALA A 514 -13.08 1.61 -0.48
CA ALA A 514 -14.03 1.82 0.62
C ALA A 514 -13.95 0.69 1.67
N ASP A 515 -13.41 -0.46 1.31
CA ASP A 515 -13.25 -1.63 2.19
C ASP A 515 -11.76 -1.99 2.28
N LEU A 516 -11.18 -1.70 3.44
CA LEU A 516 -9.74 -1.83 3.63
C LEU A 516 -9.23 -3.26 3.52
N ILE A 517 -9.99 -4.21 4.08
CA ILE A 517 -9.51 -5.58 4.32
C ILE A 517 -9.77 -6.54 3.16
N LYS A 518 -10.64 -6.17 2.22
CA LYS A 518 -10.87 -6.93 1.00
C LYS A 518 -9.84 -6.58 -0.06
N PRO A 519 -9.59 -7.46 -1.04
CA PRO A 519 -8.77 -7.11 -2.20
C PRO A 519 -9.24 -5.80 -2.85
N TRP A 520 -8.31 -4.89 -3.08
CA TRP A 520 -8.63 -3.55 -3.57
C TRP A 520 -8.90 -3.56 -5.07
N PRO A 521 -9.80 -2.72 -5.56
CA PRO A 521 -10.06 -2.61 -7.00
C PRO A 521 -8.80 -2.19 -7.75
N PHE A 522 -8.49 -2.86 -8.85
CA PHE A 522 -7.44 -2.48 -9.78
C PHE A 522 -7.84 -2.85 -11.22
N LYS A 523 -7.16 -2.25 -12.18
CA LYS A 523 -7.34 -2.54 -13.58
C LYS A 523 -6.09 -3.22 -14.13
N PRO A 524 -6.14 -4.54 -14.38
CA PRO A 524 -5.01 -5.24 -14.98
C PRO A 524 -4.86 -4.84 -16.45
N VAL A 525 -3.64 -4.77 -16.94
CA VAL A 525 -3.37 -4.75 -18.38
C VAL A 525 -3.42 -6.17 -18.94
N SER A 526 -3.69 -6.32 -20.23
CA SER A 526 -3.59 -7.63 -20.86
C SER A 526 -2.14 -8.13 -20.81
N GLN A 527 -1.97 -9.46 -20.83
CA GLN A 527 -0.62 -10.06 -20.83
C GLN A 527 0.20 -9.58 -22.03
N GLU A 528 -0.43 -9.50 -23.20
CA GLU A 528 0.17 -8.96 -24.41
C GLU A 528 0.66 -7.52 -24.20
N LYS A 529 -0.19 -6.67 -23.59
CA LYS A 529 0.17 -5.29 -23.28
C LYS A 529 1.26 -5.19 -22.23
N SER A 530 1.23 -6.02 -21.18
CA SER A 530 2.28 -6.09 -20.17
C SER A 530 3.63 -6.46 -20.78
N LEU A 531 3.64 -7.44 -21.67
CA LEU A 531 4.83 -7.84 -22.43
C LEU A 531 5.30 -6.75 -23.37
N GLU A 532 4.40 -6.13 -24.13
CA GLU A 532 4.72 -4.99 -25.00
C GLU A 532 5.38 -3.86 -24.19
N MET A 533 4.81 -3.53 -23.03
CA MET A 533 5.36 -2.53 -22.13
C MET A 533 6.74 -2.94 -21.61
N ALA A 534 6.90 -4.17 -21.14
CA ALA A 534 8.19 -4.71 -20.69
C ALA A 534 9.23 -4.69 -21.80
N MET A 535 8.86 -5.03 -23.03
CA MET A 535 9.74 -5.02 -24.21
C MET A 535 10.07 -3.60 -24.68
N SER A 536 9.13 -2.66 -24.62
CA SER A 536 9.33 -1.27 -25.05
C SER A 536 10.14 -0.44 -24.07
N HIS A 537 9.99 -0.71 -22.77
CA HIS A 537 10.74 -0.02 -21.71
C HIS A 537 12.14 -0.57 -21.53
N ARG A 538 12.45 -1.62 -22.25
CA ARG A 538 13.77 -2.22 -22.35
C ARG A 538 14.50 -2.51 -21.05
N VAL A 539 14.98 -3.72 -20.98
CA VAL A 539 16.36 -4.02 -20.74
C VAL A 539 16.96 -3.64 -19.41
N HIS A 540 16.73 -2.47 -18.96
CA HIS A 540 17.15 -2.04 -17.66
C HIS A 540 16.23 -2.54 -16.59
N ASP A 541 15.01 -2.72 -16.97
CA ASP A 541 14.00 -3.44 -16.18
C ASP A 541 14.32 -4.91 -16.10
N LEU A 542 15.06 -5.39 -17.05
CA LEU A 542 15.72 -6.70 -17.04
C LEU A 542 17.12 -6.66 -16.42
N HIS A 543 17.50 -5.57 -15.72
CA HIS A 543 18.68 -5.61 -14.87
C HIS A 543 18.67 -6.89 -14.05
N PRO A 544 19.81 -7.60 -13.84
CA PRO A 544 19.84 -8.87 -13.10
C PRO A 544 19.09 -8.84 -11.78
N TRP A 545 18.99 -7.67 -11.15
CA TRP A 545 18.21 -7.47 -9.94
C TRP A 545 16.70 -7.66 -10.15
N TYR A 546 16.12 -7.23 -11.27
CA TYR A 546 14.70 -7.46 -11.59
C TYR A 546 14.47 -8.88 -12.09
N LEU A 547 15.40 -9.44 -12.80
CA LEU A 547 15.36 -10.83 -13.24
C LEU A 547 15.40 -11.79 -12.04
N ASP A 548 16.19 -11.46 -11.02
CA ASP A 548 16.25 -12.21 -9.76
C ASP A 548 14.96 -12.06 -8.92
N ASN A 549 14.04 -11.17 -9.31
CA ASN A 549 12.82 -10.91 -8.57
C ASN A 549 11.64 -11.79 -8.99
N GLY A 550 11.76 -12.58 -10.07
CA GLY A 550 10.76 -13.55 -10.59
C GLY A 550 9.42 -12.95 -10.99
N PRO A 551 8.31 -13.72 -10.82
CA PRO A 551 7.05 -13.37 -11.45
C PRO A 551 6.36 -12.11 -10.92
N LEU A 552 6.71 -11.62 -9.73
CA LEU A 552 6.15 -10.36 -9.25
C LEU A 552 6.89 -9.20 -9.91
N THR A 553 6.42 -8.82 -11.10
CA THR A 553 6.92 -7.62 -11.77
C THR A 553 6.62 -6.37 -10.94
N PRO A 554 7.44 -5.32 -11.06
CA PRO A 554 7.05 -4.00 -10.61
C PRO A 554 5.69 -3.62 -11.19
N MET A 555 4.89 -2.91 -10.42
CA MET A 555 3.51 -2.55 -10.76
C MET A 555 3.34 -1.95 -12.16
N GLY A 556 4.30 -1.13 -12.62
CA GLY A 556 4.24 -0.42 -13.90
C GLY A 556 3.99 -1.29 -15.13
N PHE A 557 4.23 -2.61 -15.03
CA PHE A 557 4.08 -3.53 -16.16
C PHE A 557 2.79 -4.36 -16.14
N SER A 558 2.13 -4.44 -14.99
CA SER A 558 1.01 -5.34 -14.81
C SER A 558 -0.34 -4.65 -14.64
N PHE A 559 -0.35 -3.36 -14.30
CA PHE A 559 -1.56 -2.66 -13.92
C PHE A 559 -1.62 -1.24 -14.50
N GLU A 560 -2.81 -0.82 -14.91
CA GLU A 560 -3.08 0.56 -15.32
C GLU A 560 -3.42 1.41 -14.10
N TYR A 561 -2.44 2.11 -13.57
CA TYR A 561 -2.65 3.16 -12.59
C TYR A 561 -2.08 4.49 -13.08
N PRO A 562 -2.74 5.60 -12.80
CA PRO A 562 -2.16 6.90 -13.10
C PRO A 562 -0.89 7.10 -12.28
N ASN A 563 0.18 7.50 -12.93
CA ASN A 563 1.38 7.96 -12.26
C ASN A 563 1.08 9.35 -11.69
N ILE A 564 1.01 9.48 -10.39
CA ILE A 564 0.59 10.72 -9.71
C ILE A 564 1.71 11.45 -9.01
N PHE A 565 2.85 10.80 -8.83
CA PHE A 565 3.98 11.38 -8.14
C PHE A 565 5.28 10.86 -8.73
N GLY A 566 6.01 11.71 -9.42
CA GLY A 566 7.26 11.38 -10.06
C GLY A 566 8.19 12.58 -10.21
N PRO A 567 9.38 12.37 -10.75
CA PRO A 567 10.26 13.46 -11.17
C PRO A 567 9.58 14.33 -12.22
N ASP A 568 9.96 15.60 -12.26
CA ASP A 568 9.45 16.62 -13.16
C ASP A 568 10.63 17.26 -13.90
N ASP A 569 10.74 17.03 -15.20
CA ASP A 569 11.84 17.51 -16.05
C ASP A 569 11.97 19.04 -16.07
N SER A 570 10.93 19.78 -15.64
CA SER A 570 10.96 21.24 -15.59
C SER A 570 11.67 21.78 -14.34
N ILE A 571 11.77 20.98 -13.28
CA ILE A 571 12.30 21.41 -11.97
C ILE A 571 13.42 20.51 -11.43
N ASP A 572 13.50 19.27 -11.91
CA ASP A 572 14.49 18.30 -11.44
C ASP A 572 15.69 18.20 -12.37
N PRO A 573 16.89 17.96 -11.81
CA PRO A 573 17.99 17.45 -12.59
C PRO A 573 17.63 16.13 -13.26
N ARG A 574 18.28 15.86 -14.38
CA ARG A 574 18.22 14.56 -15.01
C ARG A 574 18.61 13.46 -14.01
N GLU A 575 17.99 12.32 -14.08
CA GLU A 575 18.25 11.18 -13.18
C GLU A 575 17.87 11.44 -11.71
N THR A 576 16.71 12.02 -11.53
CA THR A 576 16.09 12.20 -10.23
C THR A 576 15.00 11.13 -10.03
N ASP A 577 14.92 10.59 -8.82
CA ASP A 577 13.86 9.68 -8.40
C ASP A 577 13.02 10.29 -7.27
N ILE A 578 11.75 10.01 -7.25
CA ILE A 578 10.95 10.13 -6.04
C ILE A 578 11.00 8.80 -5.29
N TYR A 579 11.80 8.74 -4.23
CA TYR A 579 12.06 7.49 -3.52
C TYR A 579 10.87 7.04 -2.66
N VAL A 580 10.22 7.98 -1.95
CA VAL A 580 8.96 7.80 -1.17
C VAL A 580 8.24 9.14 -1.10
N PRO A 581 6.94 9.25 -1.34
CA PRO A 581 6.23 10.53 -1.29
C PRO A 581 5.92 11.00 0.13
N LYS A 582 5.78 10.10 1.13
CA LYS A 582 5.34 10.43 2.50
C LYS A 582 4.06 11.26 2.48
N ALA A 583 3.13 10.86 1.62
CA ALA A 583 1.86 11.56 1.41
C ALA A 583 0.82 11.18 2.46
N MET A 584 0.04 12.16 2.90
CA MET A 584 -1.01 11.98 3.89
C MET A 584 -2.07 13.08 3.79
N LYS A 585 -3.28 12.79 4.28
CA LYS A 585 -4.29 13.80 4.54
C LYS A 585 -3.81 14.69 5.68
N TYR A 586 -3.96 16.02 5.56
CA TYR A 586 -3.69 16.91 6.67
C TYR A 586 -4.87 16.88 7.66
N PRO A 587 -4.65 16.48 8.93
CA PRO A 587 -5.77 16.19 9.84
C PRO A 587 -6.54 17.41 10.31
N TRP A 588 -5.98 18.62 10.17
CA TRP A 588 -6.51 19.84 10.78
C TRP A 588 -7.11 20.81 9.77
N ALA A 589 -7.23 20.43 8.50
CA ALA A 589 -7.93 21.18 7.48
C ALA A 589 -8.50 20.28 6.39
N GLU A 590 -9.74 20.55 6.00
CA GLU A 590 -10.36 19.93 4.84
C GLU A 590 -9.64 20.34 3.55
N ASP A 591 -9.88 19.62 2.47
CA ASP A 591 -9.33 19.91 1.13
C ASP A 591 -7.81 20.12 1.12
N THR A 592 -7.09 19.42 2.00
CA THR A 592 -5.65 19.63 2.22
C THR A 592 -4.93 18.29 2.36
N TYR A 593 -3.98 18.07 1.46
CA TYR A 593 -3.08 16.93 1.51
C TYR A 593 -1.64 17.42 1.44
N LEU A 594 -0.78 16.82 2.24
CA LEU A 594 0.65 17.11 2.29
C LEU A 594 1.47 15.89 1.93
N ALA A 595 2.56 16.12 1.26
CA ALA A 595 3.57 15.09 1.04
C ALA A 595 4.96 15.66 1.33
N PHE A 596 5.84 14.77 1.78
CA PHE A 596 7.25 15.08 2.04
C PHE A 596 8.12 14.18 1.16
N PRO A 597 8.13 14.40 -0.16
CA PRO A 597 8.83 13.54 -1.09
C PRO A 597 10.31 13.47 -0.75
N VAL A 598 10.77 12.24 -0.59
CA VAL A 598 12.17 11.88 -0.43
C VAL A 598 12.76 11.78 -1.83
N VAL A 599 13.53 12.78 -2.21
CA VAL A 599 14.06 12.95 -3.56
C VAL A 599 15.50 12.47 -3.64
N TYR A 600 15.76 11.52 -4.52
CA TYR A 600 17.07 10.92 -4.74
C TYR A 600 17.69 11.42 -6.04
N PHE A 601 18.85 12.00 -5.94
CA PHE A 601 19.63 12.50 -7.09
C PHE A 601 20.78 11.53 -7.37
N HIS A 602 20.80 10.96 -8.56
CA HIS A 602 21.88 10.09 -8.98
C HIS A 602 23.07 10.90 -9.48
N TYR A 603 24.26 10.44 -9.16
CA TYR A 603 25.49 11.15 -9.57
C TYR A 603 25.89 10.91 -11.03
N GLU A 604 25.17 10.17 -11.81
CA GLU A 604 25.65 9.63 -13.08
C GLU A 604 25.84 10.66 -14.18
N GLU A 605 24.92 11.63 -14.33
CA GLU A 605 25.00 12.61 -15.40
C GLU A 605 24.92 14.08 -14.92
N SER A 606 24.34 14.32 -13.76
CA SER A 606 24.12 15.66 -13.22
C SER A 606 25.37 16.32 -12.61
N THR A 607 26.42 15.53 -12.39
CA THR A 607 27.67 15.96 -11.79
C THR A 607 28.85 15.57 -12.69
N PRO A 608 30.03 16.27 -12.67
CA PRO A 608 31.24 15.83 -13.35
C PRO A 608 31.73 14.50 -12.74
N LEU A 609 31.08 13.42 -13.09
CA LEU A 609 31.17 12.10 -12.49
C LEU A 609 32.61 11.57 -12.42
N THR A 610 33.39 11.79 -13.50
CA THR A 610 34.79 11.36 -13.55
C THR A 610 35.58 11.95 -12.40
N ARG A 611 35.31 13.21 -12.04
CA ARG A 611 36.04 13.87 -10.95
C ARG A 611 35.56 13.35 -9.59
N VAL A 612 34.25 13.10 -9.44
CA VAL A 612 33.66 12.56 -8.19
C VAL A 612 34.15 11.14 -7.93
N ILE A 613 34.17 10.27 -8.92
CA ILE A 613 34.69 8.90 -8.80
C ILE A 613 36.18 8.87 -8.46
N LEU A 614 36.96 9.73 -9.07
CA LEU A 614 38.40 9.80 -8.79
C LEU A 614 38.71 10.34 -7.39
N MET A 615 37.85 11.18 -6.84
CA MET A 615 38.05 11.77 -5.51
C MET A 615 37.47 10.90 -4.37
N ASP A 616 36.46 10.10 -4.67
CA ASP A 616 35.77 9.24 -3.68
C ASP A 616 35.29 7.96 -4.39
N PRO A 617 36.12 6.90 -4.34
CA PRO A 617 35.75 5.62 -4.96
C PRO A 617 34.47 4.99 -4.41
N ASP A 618 34.02 5.38 -3.20
CA ASP A 618 32.76 4.91 -2.62
C ASP A 618 31.54 5.58 -3.25
N ARG A 619 31.70 6.62 -4.05
CA ARG A 619 30.68 7.25 -4.88
C ARG A 619 30.60 6.56 -6.22
N GLY A 620 30.14 5.31 -6.18
CA GLY A 620 29.96 4.51 -7.38
C GLY A 620 28.80 5.02 -8.26
N ARG A 621 28.71 4.46 -9.47
CA ARG A 621 27.59 4.67 -10.39
C ARG A 621 26.27 4.36 -9.68
N GLY A 622 25.27 5.24 -9.83
CA GLY A 622 23.98 5.15 -9.18
C GLY A 622 23.96 5.57 -7.70
N SER A 623 25.08 6.01 -7.12
CA SER A 623 25.07 6.61 -5.79
C SER A 623 24.65 8.07 -5.84
N GLY A 624 24.17 8.62 -4.73
CA GLY A 624 23.89 10.04 -4.64
C GLY A 624 23.19 10.48 -3.37
N PRO A 625 23.01 11.80 -3.21
CA PRO A 625 22.37 12.38 -2.05
C PRO A 625 20.85 12.23 -2.12
N ILE A 626 20.25 12.30 -0.95
CA ILE A 626 18.78 12.31 -0.79
C ILE A 626 18.39 13.48 0.09
N GLU A 627 17.41 14.25 -0.35
CA GLU A 627 16.79 15.33 0.43
C GLU A 627 15.28 15.11 0.56
N THR A 628 14.66 15.78 1.52
CA THR A 628 13.20 15.81 1.64
C THR A 628 12.68 17.17 1.19
N GLN A 629 11.76 17.18 0.23
CA GLN A 629 11.03 18.35 -0.23
C GLN A 629 9.62 18.39 0.35
N VAL A 630 8.81 19.37 -0.01
CA VAL A 630 7.38 19.42 0.34
C VAL A 630 6.54 19.49 -0.93
N ALA A 631 5.38 18.84 -0.89
CA ALA A 631 4.37 18.94 -1.93
C ALA A 631 2.99 19.07 -1.30
N THR A 632 2.09 19.73 -2.01
CA THR A 632 0.72 19.98 -1.59
C THR A 632 -0.27 19.52 -2.63
N SER A 633 -1.47 19.12 -2.19
CA SER A 633 -2.56 18.76 -3.08
C SER A 633 -3.91 19.13 -2.45
N ARG A 634 -4.93 19.32 -3.30
CA ARG A 634 -6.32 19.57 -2.89
C ARG A 634 -7.22 18.33 -3.03
N ASP A 635 -6.72 17.29 -3.69
CA ASP A 635 -7.47 16.07 -3.97
C ASP A 635 -6.69 14.77 -3.72
N GLY A 636 -5.40 14.88 -3.38
CA GLY A 636 -4.51 13.72 -3.23
C GLY A 636 -4.04 13.11 -4.55
N ILE A 637 -4.45 13.68 -5.71
CA ILE A 637 -4.13 13.18 -7.05
C ILE A 637 -3.19 14.16 -7.76
N HIS A 638 -3.54 15.45 -7.77
CA HIS A 638 -2.76 16.49 -8.41
C HIS A 638 -1.87 17.17 -7.38
N TRP A 639 -0.56 16.98 -7.53
CA TRP A 639 0.43 17.46 -6.57
C TRP A 639 1.25 18.60 -7.13
N LYS A 640 1.39 19.67 -6.36
CA LYS A 640 2.34 20.75 -6.59
C LYS A 640 3.54 20.55 -5.68
N ARG A 641 4.71 20.27 -6.26
CA ARG A 641 5.94 20.07 -5.52
C ARG A 641 6.74 21.38 -5.47
N PHE A 642 7.35 21.64 -4.32
CA PHE A 642 8.17 22.81 -4.06
C PHE A 642 9.61 22.32 -3.80
N PRO A 643 10.50 22.39 -4.79
CA PRO A 643 11.86 21.90 -4.62
C PRO A 643 12.75 22.85 -3.80
N ARG A 644 12.43 24.16 -3.78
CA ARG A 644 13.24 25.16 -3.08
C ARG A 644 12.38 26.23 -2.42
N PRO A 645 12.78 26.72 -1.21
CA PRO A 645 13.84 26.13 -0.39
C PRO A 645 13.54 24.68 -0.06
N VAL A 646 14.57 23.86 0.12
CA VAL A 646 14.41 22.45 0.48
C VAL A 646 13.81 22.35 1.89
N TYR A 647 12.92 21.38 2.11
CA TYR A 647 12.28 21.19 3.40
C TYR A 647 13.26 20.63 4.46
N ILE A 648 13.93 19.49 4.16
CA ILE A 648 15.08 19.00 4.91
C ILE A 648 16.21 18.74 3.91
N GLY A 649 17.21 19.58 3.92
CA GLY A 649 18.36 19.49 3.01
C GLY A 649 19.48 18.61 3.55
N ASN A 650 20.53 18.49 2.72
CA ASN A 650 21.79 17.87 3.11
C ASN A 650 22.70 18.91 3.77
N GLY A 651 23.66 18.46 4.58
CA GLY A 651 24.63 19.34 5.23
C GLY A 651 25.00 18.91 6.64
N GLN A 652 25.38 19.87 7.46
CA GLN A 652 25.70 19.62 8.87
C GLN A 652 24.44 19.78 9.73
N HIS A 653 23.99 18.69 10.32
CA HIS A 653 22.88 18.68 11.26
C HIS A 653 23.40 18.34 12.66
N GLU A 654 23.36 19.31 13.57
CA GLU A 654 23.95 19.19 14.90
C GLU A 654 25.41 18.63 14.88
N ASN A 655 26.24 19.19 14.01
CA ASN A 655 27.64 18.79 13.80
C ASN A 655 27.85 17.38 13.21
N TRP A 656 26.81 16.75 12.68
CA TRP A 656 26.91 15.51 11.92
C TRP A 656 26.61 15.75 10.45
N PRO A 657 27.40 15.20 9.52
CA PRO A 657 27.09 15.31 8.11
C PRO A 657 25.89 14.44 7.77
N VAL A 658 24.94 15.00 7.04
CA VAL A 658 23.76 14.31 6.52
C VAL A 658 23.79 14.42 4.99
N ASN A 659 23.96 13.29 4.33
CA ASN A 659 23.92 13.17 2.88
C ASN A 659 22.61 12.50 2.39
N GLN A 660 21.87 11.87 3.29
CA GLN A 660 20.54 11.37 3.03
C GLN A 660 19.62 11.78 4.18
N ALA A 661 18.53 12.47 3.85
CA ALA A 661 17.47 12.87 4.79
C ALA A 661 16.13 12.26 4.37
N TYR A 662 15.60 11.33 5.18
CA TYR A 662 14.35 10.64 4.94
C TYR A 662 13.31 11.07 5.98
N MET A 663 12.32 11.85 5.59
CA MET A 663 11.21 12.19 6.47
C MET A 663 10.49 10.93 6.94
N ALA A 664 10.10 10.89 8.22
CA ALA A 664 9.17 9.90 8.74
C ALA A 664 7.77 10.14 8.17
N HIS A 665 6.95 9.10 8.13
CA HIS A 665 5.52 9.25 7.92
C HIS A 665 4.86 9.56 9.27
N GLY A 666 4.05 10.61 9.35
CA GLY A 666 3.35 11.05 10.55
C GLY A 666 3.70 12.49 10.98
N MET A 667 2.74 13.12 11.63
CA MET A 667 2.83 14.46 12.19
C MET A 667 2.18 14.49 13.56
N ILE A 668 2.83 15.10 14.54
CA ILE A 668 2.34 15.20 15.91
C ILE A 668 2.12 16.67 16.25
N ARG A 669 0.91 17.04 16.64
CA ARG A 669 0.62 18.39 17.06
C ARG A 669 0.97 18.58 18.54
N ARG A 670 1.66 19.67 18.87
CA ARG A 670 1.96 20.13 20.22
C ARG A 670 1.67 21.63 20.34
N GLY A 671 0.43 21.92 20.73
CA GLY A 671 -0.03 23.32 20.79
C GLY A 671 0.02 23.98 19.42
N ASP A 672 0.89 24.97 19.28
CA ASP A 672 1.10 25.78 18.09
C ASP A 672 2.15 25.21 17.12
N GLU A 673 2.63 24.01 17.41
CA GLU A 673 3.70 23.36 16.67
C GLU A 673 3.27 22.00 16.10
N ILE A 674 3.87 21.64 14.97
CA ILE A 674 3.88 20.29 14.41
C ILE A 674 5.27 19.71 14.58
N TRP A 675 5.36 18.61 15.29
CA TRP A 675 6.59 17.83 15.42
C TRP A 675 6.65 16.76 14.36
N GLN A 676 7.78 16.72 13.66
CA GLN A 676 8.09 15.69 12.68
C GLN A 676 9.48 15.14 12.93
N TYR A 677 9.74 13.97 12.38
CA TYR A 677 11.02 13.27 12.55
C TYR A 677 11.58 12.89 11.20
N TYR A 678 12.89 12.81 11.08
CA TYR A 678 13.53 12.28 9.90
C TYR A 678 14.75 11.43 10.28
N PHE A 679 15.04 10.42 9.44
CA PHE A 679 16.27 9.67 9.51
C PHE A 679 17.33 10.37 8.66
N GLY A 680 18.50 10.64 9.27
CA GLY A 680 19.66 11.24 8.62
C GLY A 680 20.88 10.33 8.69
N THR A 681 21.66 10.26 7.60
CA THR A 681 22.91 9.50 7.56
C THR A 681 23.96 10.20 6.71
N GLU A 682 25.24 9.99 7.07
CA GLU A 682 26.39 10.57 6.37
C GLU A 682 26.75 9.86 5.06
N ILE A 683 26.29 8.63 4.85
CA ILE A 683 26.55 7.90 3.60
C ILE A 683 25.64 8.36 2.47
N TYR A 684 26.10 8.24 1.24
CA TYR A 684 25.26 8.38 0.05
C TYR A 684 24.43 7.10 -0.18
N HIS A 685 23.29 7.24 -0.85
CA HIS A 685 22.51 6.10 -1.24
C HIS A 685 23.30 5.22 -2.22
N SER A 686 23.13 3.91 -2.11
CA SER A 686 23.81 2.89 -2.94
C SER A 686 25.33 2.84 -2.83
N THR A 687 25.94 3.45 -1.79
CA THR A 687 27.35 3.23 -1.50
C THR A 687 27.58 1.90 -0.78
N TRP A 688 28.69 1.26 -1.10
CA TRP A 688 29.08 -0.06 -0.58
C TRP A 688 29.81 -0.03 0.77
N SER A 689 30.10 1.15 1.29
CA SER A 689 30.78 1.33 2.58
C SER A 689 29.83 0.90 3.73
N LYS A 690 29.98 -0.35 4.18
CA LYS A 690 29.11 -0.97 5.19
C LYS A 690 29.48 -0.66 6.63
N ASP A 691 30.64 -0.08 6.90
CA ASP A 691 31.22 -0.19 8.24
C ASP A 691 31.38 1.11 8.98
N LYS A 692 30.56 1.86 9.43
CA LYS A 692 30.70 2.98 10.39
C LYS A 692 29.95 4.26 9.99
N SER A 693 28.86 4.15 9.28
CA SER A 693 28.10 5.35 9.02
C SER A 693 27.45 5.90 10.30
N LYS A 694 27.63 7.18 10.54
CA LYS A 694 26.83 7.91 11.51
C LYS A 694 25.42 8.05 10.95
N SER A 695 24.45 7.59 11.71
CA SER A 695 23.04 7.78 11.41
C SER A 695 22.23 8.06 12.67
N ALA A 696 21.22 8.89 12.54
CA ALA A 696 20.40 9.31 13.66
C ALA A 696 18.97 9.60 13.22
N VAL A 697 18.05 9.61 14.16
CA VAL A 697 16.73 10.22 14.01
C VAL A 697 16.76 11.61 14.64
N TYR A 698 16.30 12.58 13.91
CA TYR A 698 16.23 13.99 14.31
C TYR A 698 14.77 14.39 14.42
N ARG A 699 14.47 15.26 15.38
CA ARG A 699 13.20 15.96 15.48
C ARG A 699 13.30 17.32 14.81
N VAL A 700 12.23 17.73 14.14
CA VAL A 700 12.06 19.07 13.60
C VAL A 700 10.72 19.63 14.04
N VAL A 701 10.66 20.94 14.14
CA VAL A 701 9.49 21.69 14.61
C VAL A 701 9.02 22.62 13.52
N GLN A 702 7.80 22.39 13.05
CA GLN A 702 7.11 23.24 12.10
C GLN A 702 6.03 24.06 12.81
N ARG A 703 5.78 25.29 12.34
CA ARG A 703 4.62 26.08 12.73
C ARG A 703 3.34 25.33 12.38
N PHE A 704 2.33 25.36 13.25
CA PHE A 704 1.01 24.85 12.91
C PHE A 704 0.45 25.56 11.66
N ASP A 705 0.00 24.80 10.67
CA ASP A 705 -0.38 25.23 9.31
C ASP A 705 0.75 25.88 8.48
N GLY A 706 2.00 25.86 8.95
CA GLY A 706 3.08 26.71 8.47
C GLY A 706 3.94 26.16 7.32
N PHE A 707 3.55 25.09 6.64
CA PHE A 707 4.37 24.44 5.60
C PHE A 707 4.64 25.33 4.39
N ILE A 708 3.61 26.04 3.93
CA ILE A 708 3.62 27.02 2.85
C ILE A 708 2.93 28.27 3.36
N SER A 709 3.33 29.44 2.85
CA SER A 709 2.68 30.71 3.12
C SER A 709 2.57 31.58 1.87
N ALA A 710 1.57 32.44 1.87
CA ALA A 710 1.47 33.54 0.92
C ALA A 710 2.27 34.73 1.46
N ASP A 711 3.43 35.00 0.86
CA ASP A 711 4.44 35.94 1.35
C ASP A 711 4.34 37.29 0.64
N SER A 712 4.15 38.36 1.36
CA SER A 712 4.30 39.70 0.84
C SER A 712 5.67 40.29 1.15
N PRO A 713 6.31 40.97 0.17
CA PRO A 713 7.62 41.55 0.39
C PRO A 713 7.52 42.76 1.32
N TYR A 714 8.65 43.10 1.92
CA TYR A 714 8.74 44.26 2.82
C TYR A 714 8.74 45.62 2.09
N GLU A 715 9.31 45.64 0.88
CA GLU A 715 9.56 46.87 0.13
C GLU A 715 8.29 47.48 -0.48
N LYS A 716 7.25 46.66 -0.68
CA LYS A 716 6.00 47.08 -1.32
C LYS A 716 4.81 46.27 -0.83
N GLU A 717 3.63 46.85 -0.92
CA GLU A 717 2.40 46.13 -0.59
C GLU A 717 2.09 45.03 -1.59
N GLY A 718 1.61 43.89 -1.07
CA GLY A 718 1.02 42.80 -1.80
C GLY A 718 -0.51 42.74 -1.57
N TYR A 719 -1.20 42.22 -2.58
CA TYR A 719 -2.66 42.03 -2.54
C TYR A 719 -3.03 40.62 -2.99
N LEU A 720 -3.95 40.00 -2.27
CA LEU A 720 -4.66 38.82 -2.70
C LEU A 720 -6.15 39.08 -2.69
N ILE A 721 -6.87 38.70 -3.74
CA ILE A 721 -8.31 38.68 -3.80
C ILE A 721 -8.77 37.25 -4.06
N THR A 722 -9.67 36.76 -3.20
CA THR A 722 -10.21 35.42 -3.37
C THR A 722 -11.22 35.37 -4.51
N LYS A 723 -11.44 34.20 -5.06
CA LYS A 723 -12.63 33.88 -5.86
C LYS A 723 -13.87 34.18 -5.02
N PRO A 724 -15.02 34.43 -5.65
CA PRO A 724 -16.29 34.54 -4.94
C PRO A 724 -16.53 33.29 -4.10
N LEU A 725 -16.86 33.50 -2.82
CA LEU A 725 -17.09 32.43 -1.86
C LEU A 725 -18.30 32.70 -0.98
N ILE A 726 -18.82 31.62 -0.38
CA ILE A 726 -19.87 31.67 0.64
C ILE A 726 -19.33 30.98 1.88
N PHE A 727 -19.40 31.69 3.02
CA PHE A 727 -18.93 31.18 4.30
C PHE A 727 -20.04 31.05 5.35
N ALA A 728 -19.76 30.28 6.40
CA ALA A 728 -20.54 30.21 7.63
C ALA A 728 -19.64 30.51 8.82
N GLY A 729 -20.20 31.29 9.78
CA GLY A 729 -19.47 31.73 10.96
C GLY A 729 -19.55 33.23 11.15
N ASN A 730 -19.28 33.73 12.35
CA ASN A 730 -19.36 35.11 12.74
C ASN A 730 -18.01 35.77 13.02
N ARG A 731 -16.90 35.04 12.87
CA ARG A 731 -15.51 35.53 13.03
C ARG A 731 -14.66 35.07 11.87
N LEU A 732 -13.80 35.95 11.38
CA LEU A 732 -12.68 35.57 10.50
C LEU A 732 -11.40 35.47 11.34
N VAL A 733 -10.77 34.29 11.33
CA VAL A 733 -9.56 33.97 12.07
C VAL A 733 -8.42 33.69 11.09
N LEU A 734 -7.24 34.24 11.36
CA LEU A 734 -6.05 34.10 10.54
C LEU A 734 -4.91 33.43 11.34
N ASN A 735 -4.13 32.63 10.64
CA ASN A 735 -2.77 32.25 11.03
C ASN A 735 -1.82 33.09 10.18
N ILE A 736 -1.09 34.02 10.80
CA ILE A 736 -0.28 35.02 10.11
C ILE A 736 0.91 35.44 10.96
N ASP A 737 2.03 35.70 10.31
CA ASP A 737 3.22 36.29 10.89
C ASP A 737 3.59 37.56 10.08
N THR A 738 3.85 38.66 10.75
CA THR A 738 4.32 39.89 10.14
C THR A 738 5.69 40.25 10.71
N ASP A 739 6.50 40.87 9.89
CA ASP A 739 7.78 41.42 10.37
C ASP A 739 7.53 42.52 11.39
N ALA A 740 8.58 42.95 12.06
CA ALA A 740 8.49 43.96 13.14
C ALA A 740 7.71 45.23 12.76
N THR A 741 7.73 45.66 11.49
CA THR A 741 6.97 46.75 10.95
C THR A 741 6.11 46.37 9.75
N GLY A 742 5.96 45.06 9.54
CA GLY A 742 5.01 44.52 8.58
C GLY A 742 3.57 44.64 9.09
N TYR A 743 2.61 44.40 8.23
CA TYR A 743 1.20 44.42 8.58
C TYR A 743 0.33 43.68 7.58
N ALA A 744 -0.87 43.33 8.03
CA ALA A 744 -1.96 42.90 7.18
C ALA A 744 -3.26 43.61 7.51
N GLN A 745 -4.09 43.82 6.51
CA GLN A 745 -5.46 44.27 6.63
C GLN A 745 -6.36 43.48 5.71
N VAL A 746 -7.60 43.25 6.12
CA VAL A 746 -8.57 42.42 5.41
C VAL A 746 -9.83 43.21 5.11
N GLY A 747 -10.35 43.03 3.90
CA GLY A 747 -11.64 43.60 3.51
C GLY A 747 -12.49 42.62 2.73
N PHE A 748 -13.72 43.01 2.46
CA PHE A 748 -14.66 42.21 1.67
C PHE A 748 -15.18 43.01 0.48
N LEU A 749 -15.34 42.34 -0.65
CA LEU A 749 -16.08 42.82 -1.80
C LEU A 749 -17.40 42.05 -1.92
N ASP A 750 -18.41 42.68 -2.45
CA ASP A 750 -19.70 42.09 -2.78
C ASP A 750 -19.65 41.31 -4.11
N GLU A 751 -20.78 40.78 -4.55
CA GLU A 751 -20.89 39.98 -5.80
C GLU A 751 -20.56 40.81 -7.06
N ASP A 752 -20.67 42.15 -7.01
CA ASP A 752 -20.31 43.08 -8.08
C ASP A 752 -18.85 43.55 -7.99
N GLY A 753 -18.08 43.04 -7.03
CA GLY A 753 -16.69 43.42 -6.80
C GLY A 753 -16.52 44.79 -6.13
N GLN A 754 -17.59 45.33 -5.48
CA GLN A 754 -17.53 46.62 -4.78
C GLN A 754 -17.17 46.41 -3.31
N PRO A 755 -16.33 47.27 -2.72
CA PRO A 755 -16.01 47.23 -1.29
C PRO A 755 -17.26 47.35 -0.41
N ILE A 756 -17.43 46.41 0.53
CA ILE A 756 -18.56 46.40 1.45
C ILE A 756 -18.32 47.45 2.56
N PRO A 757 -19.18 48.48 2.70
CA PRO A 757 -19.01 49.50 3.75
C PRO A 757 -18.97 48.91 5.15
N GLY A 758 -18.01 49.34 5.96
CA GLY A 758 -17.76 48.83 7.31
C GLY A 758 -16.85 47.60 7.36
N PHE A 759 -16.58 46.99 6.20
CA PHE A 759 -15.67 45.84 6.04
C PHE A 759 -14.66 46.08 4.91
N THR A 760 -14.34 47.36 4.62
CA THR A 760 -13.29 47.63 3.62
C THR A 760 -11.91 47.34 4.20
N VAL A 761 -10.91 47.20 3.35
CA VAL A 761 -9.50 47.04 3.79
C VAL A 761 -9.09 48.24 4.68
N ASP A 762 -9.55 49.44 4.37
CA ASP A 762 -9.23 50.65 5.15
C ASP A 762 -9.95 50.71 6.49
N ASP A 763 -11.06 50.01 6.64
CA ASP A 763 -11.79 49.92 7.92
C ASP A 763 -11.14 48.87 8.84
N CYS A 764 -10.28 47.98 8.30
CA CYS A 764 -9.62 46.94 9.07
C CYS A 764 -8.53 47.50 9.99
N VAL A 765 -8.53 47.05 11.23
CA VAL A 765 -7.46 47.32 12.18
C VAL A 765 -6.17 46.62 11.70
N PHE A 766 -5.05 47.29 11.78
CA PHE A 766 -3.76 46.72 11.40
C PHE A 766 -3.45 45.49 12.24
N ILE A 767 -3.21 44.35 11.57
CA ILE A 767 -2.72 43.12 12.18
C ILE A 767 -1.19 43.20 12.10
N ASN A 768 -0.53 43.27 13.25
CA ASN A 768 0.94 43.25 13.36
C ASN A 768 1.36 42.34 14.50
N GLY A 769 2.14 41.34 14.21
CA GLY A 769 2.63 40.33 15.15
C GLY A 769 2.67 38.93 14.55
N ASP A 770 3.01 37.98 15.37
CA ASP A 770 3.04 36.55 15.05
C ASP A 770 1.89 35.81 15.77
N PHE A 771 0.91 35.36 15.02
CA PHE A 771 -0.32 34.78 15.54
C PHE A 771 -0.64 33.44 14.85
N ILE A 772 -0.85 32.41 15.63
CA ILE A 772 -1.42 31.13 15.15
C ILE A 772 -2.93 31.27 14.91
N GLU A 773 -3.59 32.05 15.78
CA GLU A 773 -5.00 32.43 15.65
C GLU A 773 -5.16 33.89 16.06
N THR A 774 -5.57 34.72 15.12
CA THR A 774 -5.99 36.10 15.41
C THR A 774 -7.31 36.40 14.74
N GLU A 775 -8.23 36.99 15.48
CA GLU A 775 -9.51 37.44 14.93
C GLU A 775 -9.32 38.78 14.22
N VAL A 776 -9.81 38.89 12.99
CA VAL A 776 -9.79 40.13 12.24
C VAL A 776 -10.82 41.12 12.84
N GLU A 777 -10.43 42.37 12.98
CA GLU A 777 -11.22 43.40 13.60
C GLU A 777 -11.32 44.60 12.67
N TRP A 778 -12.53 45.20 12.57
CA TRP A 778 -12.78 46.38 11.78
C TRP A 778 -13.21 47.55 12.68
N PHE A 779 -12.84 48.76 12.25
CA PHE A 779 -13.22 50.03 12.89
C PHE A 779 -13.93 50.91 11.84
N PRO A 780 -15.21 50.60 11.51
CA PRO A 780 -15.90 51.22 10.38
C PRO A 780 -16.16 52.73 10.52
N ASN A 781 -16.19 53.23 11.75
CA ASN A 781 -16.45 54.65 12.00
C ASN A 781 -15.20 55.51 12.24
N TRP A 782 -14.02 55.03 11.88
CA TRP A 782 -12.77 55.76 12.08
C TRP A 782 -12.73 57.08 11.31
N ARG A 783 -13.46 57.22 10.20
CA ARG A 783 -13.55 58.43 9.39
C ARG A 783 -14.40 59.53 10.05
N ASP A 784 -15.21 59.19 11.04
CA ASP A 784 -16.03 60.11 11.83
C ASP A 784 -15.19 60.91 12.84
N PHE A 785 -13.94 60.46 13.07
CA PHE A 785 -13.05 61.08 14.03
C PHE A 785 -12.15 62.14 13.37
N PRO A 786 -11.81 63.22 14.12
CA PRO A 786 -10.92 64.23 13.58
C PRO A 786 -9.54 63.67 13.29
N SER A 787 -8.84 64.24 12.28
CA SER A 787 -7.46 63.83 11.98
C SER A 787 -6.59 63.86 13.23
N MET A 788 -5.81 62.80 13.43
CA MET A 788 -4.89 62.64 14.55
C MET A 788 -3.45 63.06 14.23
N GLU A 789 -3.22 63.53 13.01
CA GLU A 789 -1.91 63.99 12.59
C GLU A 789 -1.42 65.14 13.53
N GLY A 790 -0.26 64.89 14.17
CA GLY A 790 0.37 65.82 15.11
C GLY A 790 -0.28 65.90 16.50
N LYS A 791 -1.29 65.10 16.82
CA LYS A 791 -1.97 65.05 18.12
C LYS A 791 -1.33 64.00 19.04
N LYS A 792 -1.44 64.28 20.37
CA LYS A 792 -0.97 63.31 21.39
C LYS A 792 -2.07 62.30 21.73
N ILE A 793 -1.66 61.12 22.25
CA ILE A 793 -2.58 60.04 22.64
C ILE A 793 -3.62 60.52 23.67
N GLU A 794 -3.24 61.46 24.58
CA GLU A 794 -4.12 62.00 25.61
C GLU A 794 -5.29 62.81 25.00
N GLU A 795 -5.13 63.38 23.82
CA GLU A 795 -6.14 64.07 23.10
C GLU A 795 -7.22 63.15 22.50
N LEU A 796 -6.95 61.83 22.47
CA LEU A 796 -7.89 60.81 22.04
C LEU A 796 -8.85 60.33 23.14
N GLU A 797 -8.49 60.53 24.42
CA GLU A 797 -9.29 60.03 25.53
C GLU A 797 -10.77 60.40 25.50
N PRO A 798 -11.18 61.62 25.07
CA PRO A 798 -12.59 61.97 24.95
C PRO A 798 -13.37 61.15 23.94
N TYR A 799 -12.67 60.63 22.89
CA TYR A 799 -13.29 59.93 21.77
C TYR A 799 -13.28 58.39 21.94
N LYS A 800 -12.49 57.88 22.87
CA LYS A 800 -12.36 56.39 23.07
C LYS A 800 -13.72 55.70 23.30
N LYS A 801 -14.66 56.33 23.93
CA LYS A 801 -16.00 55.79 24.16
C LYS A 801 -16.85 55.69 22.91
N GLU A 802 -16.48 56.38 21.86
CA GLU A 802 -17.21 56.45 20.59
C GLU A 802 -16.67 55.46 19.57
N PHE A 803 -15.49 54.85 19.84
CA PHE A 803 -14.91 53.85 18.97
C PHE A 803 -15.81 52.63 18.87
N ARG A 804 -16.03 52.12 17.63
CA ARG A 804 -16.89 50.99 17.32
C ARG A 804 -16.05 49.92 16.59
N PHE A 805 -15.35 49.16 17.38
CA PHE A 805 -14.63 48.02 16.88
C PHE A 805 -15.56 46.81 16.75
N SER A 806 -15.45 46.04 15.69
CA SER A 806 -16.26 44.87 15.46
C SER A 806 -15.42 43.76 14.83
N LYS A 807 -15.57 42.57 15.36
CA LYS A 807 -15.04 41.31 14.80
C LYS A 807 -16.13 40.50 14.13
N ASP A 808 -17.38 40.98 14.20
CA ASP A 808 -18.57 40.26 13.77
C ASP A 808 -18.80 40.42 12.27
N VAL A 809 -18.68 39.31 11.55
CA VAL A 809 -18.94 39.21 10.11
C VAL A 809 -20.26 38.51 9.80
N SER A 810 -21.13 38.28 10.80
CA SER A 810 -22.41 37.56 10.64
C SER A 810 -23.32 38.19 9.58
N ALA A 811 -23.25 39.52 9.39
CA ALA A 811 -23.98 40.22 8.34
C ALA A 811 -23.60 39.76 6.91
N LEU A 812 -22.46 39.15 6.72
CA LEU A 812 -21.94 38.66 5.44
C LEU A 812 -22.12 37.14 5.28
N GLN A 813 -22.43 36.41 6.34
CA GLN A 813 -22.64 34.99 6.33
C GLN A 813 -23.70 34.56 5.29
N GLY A 814 -23.41 33.53 4.51
CA GLY A 814 -24.34 33.03 3.48
C GLY A 814 -24.45 33.91 2.23
N LYS A 815 -23.79 35.04 2.18
CA LYS A 815 -23.73 35.90 1.00
C LYS A 815 -22.52 35.56 0.15
N VAL A 816 -22.60 35.88 -1.14
CA VAL A 816 -21.43 35.76 -2.05
C VAL A 816 -20.51 36.96 -1.76
N VAL A 817 -19.29 36.68 -1.35
CA VAL A 817 -18.27 37.71 -1.08
C VAL A 817 -16.91 37.30 -1.62
N GLN A 818 -16.02 38.28 -1.80
CA GLN A 818 -14.60 38.03 -2.02
C GLN A 818 -13.82 38.62 -0.85
N VAL A 819 -12.80 37.91 -0.37
CA VAL A 819 -11.92 38.42 0.69
C VAL A 819 -10.70 39.07 0.04
N VAL A 820 -10.38 40.26 0.50
CA VAL A 820 -9.20 41.03 0.06
C VAL A 820 -8.19 41.07 1.19
N PHE A 821 -6.95 40.69 0.91
CA PHE A 821 -5.82 40.86 1.82
C PHE A 821 -4.88 41.93 1.25
N ARG A 822 -4.57 42.96 2.04
CA ARG A 822 -3.50 43.91 1.80
C ARG A 822 -2.41 43.66 2.83
N MET A 823 -1.22 43.36 2.38
CA MET A 823 -0.14 42.88 3.23
C MET A 823 1.20 43.51 2.84
N ARG A 824 2.06 43.70 3.83
CA ARG A 824 3.46 44.09 3.63
C ARG A 824 4.34 43.45 4.68
N GLY A 825 5.47 42.81 4.27
CA GLY A 825 6.36 42.14 5.18
C GLY A 825 5.62 41.07 6.00
N SER A 826 4.83 40.23 5.36
CA SER A 826 3.94 39.30 6.06
C SER A 826 3.87 37.94 5.38
N LYS A 827 3.61 36.90 6.18
CA LYS A 827 3.37 35.52 5.78
C LYS A 827 1.96 35.11 6.23
N LEU A 828 1.06 34.88 5.29
CA LEU A 828 -0.29 34.37 5.57
C LEU A 828 -0.33 32.86 5.36
N TYR A 829 -0.65 32.10 6.40
CA TYR A 829 -0.64 30.64 6.40
C TYR A 829 -2.03 30.04 6.21
N SER A 830 -3.02 30.50 6.98
CA SER A 830 -4.39 30.00 6.86
C SER A 830 -5.42 31.05 7.25
N MET A 831 -6.66 30.84 6.78
CA MET A 831 -7.86 31.56 7.23
C MET A 831 -8.97 30.56 7.53
N GLN A 832 -9.86 30.94 8.44
CA GLN A 832 -11.05 30.18 8.78
C GLN A 832 -12.18 31.09 9.27
N PHE A 833 -13.39 30.84 8.79
CA PHE A 833 -14.59 31.45 9.39
C PHE A 833 -15.11 30.52 10.49
N MET A 834 -15.32 31.05 11.68
CA MET A 834 -15.72 30.32 12.88
C MET A 834 -16.91 30.98 13.56
N GLU A 835 -17.69 30.19 14.28
CA GLU A 835 -18.62 30.69 15.26
C GLU A 835 -17.92 30.80 16.63
N ARG A 836 -17.91 31.99 17.21
CA ARG A 836 -17.35 32.26 18.56
C ARG A 836 -18.25 33.14 19.37
#